data_69de2dc6b60d19d20a7433277f83e65f
#
_entry.id   69de2dc6b60d19d20a7433277f83e65f
#
_cell.length_a   1.000
_cell.length_b   1.000
_cell.length_c   1.000
_cell.angle_alpha   90.00
_cell.angle_beta   90.00
_cell.angle_gamma   90.00
#
_symmetry.space_group_name_H-M   'P 1'
#
loop_
_entity.id
_entity.type
_entity.pdbx_description
1 polymer ?
#
loop_
_entity_poly.entity_id
_entity_poly.type
_entity_poly.pdbx_seq_one_letter_code
_entity_poly.pdbx_strand_id
1 'polypeptide(L)'
;MDKIKLEDFLEYSYLSGIKVTDYGALFIKANVKKDKTGYERNYWIIKDGEKAKQLTFDGKAGFFTVRDNSLYFLAKRSEEEKKDEGSSFIYALPLDGGEAHTAFKVDSPISSFDFISDDTLVATMGVDKRTENLSLEEKKKIEKELEGYEDIEECGFYLNGEGYTDGRRNRLVYIKNGKCERVFDDDFSLETFTLSPDKSKILAVGETRKSPKQQFTSEIREVNTSDWSWKTVLPIGQLSVYCAFHLGEKIVAIGNTMDRYGLNQNPDFFTVEDEKIHLLKKWGEAIGSTVGTDVRLGGGQPVVRDGEYLYFSTTLDHSSYIYRIDNEGNIESVIGDEGSVDSFSVQDGKLMFIGMRDQKLQEVYDEEEECLTSFNDKILEGKYVAVPEEIAFENDGVQLTGWVIKPYGYQEGTKYPAIFDIHGGPKTVYGTVFMHEMQYWANEGYFVYWTNPRGADGRGDEFADIRGKYGTIDYSDLMKFTDVVLEKYPDIDKERLGETGGSYGGFMSNWILGHTDRFKAIATQRSIYNWVSFWGTSDIGPYFAADQCAASIDNLEGLFHRSPMEEILKNAKTPTLIIHSDKDYRCPVSEGYQLYSALVEMGVESKLMLFHDETHELSRSGKPLNRIKRLKEITLWMDKHLK
;
A
#
# COMPACT_ATOMS: atom_id res chain seq x y z
N MET A 1 23.13 19.82 17.02
CA MET A 1 22.31 19.09 16.01
C MET A 1 21.36 20.08 15.38
N ASP A 2 21.21 20.03 14.06
CA ASP A 2 20.21 20.83 13.35
C ASP A 2 18.83 20.20 13.44
N LYS A 3 17.78 20.97 13.12
CA LYS A 3 16.41 20.46 13.07
C LYS A 3 16.13 19.74 11.75
N ILE A 4 15.29 18.69 11.78
CA ILE A 4 14.59 18.20 10.60
C ILE A 4 13.54 19.24 10.22
N LYS A 5 13.54 19.65 8.95
CA LYS A 5 12.66 20.69 8.41
C LYS A 5 11.56 20.07 7.55
N LEU A 6 10.46 20.79 7.40
CA LEU A 6 9.34 20.40 6.58
C LEU A 6 9.74 20.01 5.14
N GLU A 7 10.68 20.74 4.54
CA GLU A 7 11.12 20.54 3.15
C GLU A 7 12.19 19.46 2.98
N ASP A 8 12.74 18.89 4.05
CA ASP A 8 13.83 17.90 3.96
C ASP A 8 13.39 16.67 3.15
N PHE A 9 12.12 16.28 3.21
CA PHE A 9 11.63 15.15 2.45
C PHE A 9 11.71 15.33 0.91
N LEU A 10 11.90 16.56 0.41
CA LEU A 10 12.14 16.83 -1.00
C LEU A 10 13.49 16.30 -1.50
N GLU A 11 14.41 16.08 -0.57
CA GLU A 11 15.77 15.59 -0.85
C GLU A 11 15.90 14.07 -0.67
N TYR A 12 14.86 13.40 -0.14
CA TYR A 12 14.91 11.96 0.11
C TYR A 12 14.95 11.17 -1.19
N SER A 13 15.68 10.05 -1.14
CA SER A 13 15.68 9.03 -2.16
C SER A 13 14.75 7.90 -1.73
N TYR A 14 13.83 7.52 -2.61
CA TYR A 14 12.86 6.45 -2.39
C TYR A 14 13.24 5.25 -3.27
N LEU A 15 13.33 4.08 -2.68
CA LEU A 15 13.76 2.87 -3.37
C LEU A 15 12.59 1.89 -3.51
N SER A 16 12.55 1.13 -4.61
CA SER A 16 11.52 0.12 -4.85
C SER A 16 11.93 -0.90 -5.91
N GLY A 17 11.22 -2.03 -5.97
CA GLY A 17 11.30 -2.97 -7.08
C GLY A 17 12.66 -3.61 -7.27
N ILE A 18 13.33 -4.08 -6.18
CA ILE A 18 14.63 -4.74 -6.28
C ILE A 18 14.51 -6.10 -7.00
N LYS A 19 15.50 -6.42 -7.85
CA LYS A 19 15.64 -7.70 -8.51
C LYS A 19 17.11 -8.14 -8.55
N VAL A 20 17.41 -9.24 -7.87
CA VAL A 20 18.73 -9.87 -7.85
C VAL A 20 18.96 -10.59 -9.17
N THR A 21 20.16 -10.52 -9.70
CA THR A 21 20.62 -11.18 -10.92
C THR A 21 22.09 -11.59 -10.77
N ASP A 22 22.62 -12.41 -11.69
CA ASP A 22 24.04 -12.78 -11.74
C ASP A 22 24.98 -11.57 -11.94
N TYR A 23 24.43 -10.45 -12.41
CA TYR A 23 25.18 -9.20 -12.65
C TYR A 23 25.13 -8.19 -11.49
N GLY A 24 24.32 -8.44 -10.49
CA GLY A 24 24.05 -7.55 -9.37
C GLY A 24 22.55 -7.34 -9.14
N ALA A 25 22.19 -6.52 -8.20
CA ALA A 25 20.80 -6.20 -7.92
C ALA A 25 20.38 -4.90 -8.64
N LEU A 26 19.30 -4.99 -9.42
CA LEU A 26 18.65 -3.84 -10.04
C LEU A 26 17.52 -3.34 -9.15
N PHE A 27 17.31 -2.04 -9.15
CA PHE A 27 16.20 -1.42 -8.42
C PHE A 27 15.82 -0.07 -9.03
N ILE A 28 14.68 0.46 -8.62
CA ILE A 28 14.22 1.79 -8.98
C ILE A 28 14.54 2.75 -7.84
N LYS A 29 15.21 3.86 -8.16
CA LYS A 29 15.37 4.99 -7.26
C LYS A 29 14.55 6.17 -7.76
N ALA A 30 13.67 6.68 -6.89
CA ALA A 30 12.87 7.87 -7.16
C ALA A 30 13.38 9.05 -6.32
N ASN A 31 13.36 10.23 -6.93
CA ASN A 31 13.61 11.51 -6.26
C ASN A 31 12.53 12.51 -6.66
N VAL A 32 12.32 13.54 -5.85
CA VAL A 32 11.43 14.64 -6.21
C VAL A 32 11.99 15.39 -7.41
N LYS A 33 11.17 15.68 -8.41
CA LYS A 33 11.56 16.51 -9.57
C LYS A 33 11.97 17.91 -9.13
N LYS A 34 12.87 18.54 -9.89
CA LYS A 34 13.33 19.91 -9.62
C LYS A 34 12.21 20.96 -9.53
N ASP A 35 11.15 20.78 -10.32
CA ASP A 35 9.95 21.65 -10.31
C ASP A 35 8.97 21.29 -9.19
N LYS A 36 9.23 20.23 -8.41
CA LYS A 36 8.44 19.71 -7.29
C LYS A 36 7.02 19.26 -7.68
N THR A 37 6.76 19.02 -8.96
CA THR A 37 5.43 18.62 -9.47
C THR A 37 5.16 17.12 -9.33
N GLY A 38 6.19 16.32 -9.03
CA GLY A 38 6.09 14.86 -8.94
C GLY A 38 7.45 14.23 -8.68
N TYR A 39 7.56 12.98 -9.06
CA TYR A 39 8.77 12.19 -8.83
C TYR A 39 9.37 11.75 -10.17
N GLU A 40 10.70 11.75 -10.26
CA GLU A 40 11.45 11.11 -11.34
C GLU A 40 12.01 9.79 -10.85
N ARG A 41 11.90 8.74 -11.67
CA ARG A 41 12.30 7.38 -11.35
C ARG A 41 13.33 6.90 -12.36
N ASN A 42 14.43 6.32 -11.86
CA ASN A 42 15.49 5.77 -12.72
C ASN A 42 15.89 4.38 -12.27
N TYR A 43 16.34 3.55 -13.19
CA TYR A 43 16.92 2.24 -12.89
C TYR A 43 18.35 2.41 -12.39
N TRP A 44 18.66 1.66 -11.36
CA TRP A 44 19.97 1.59 -10.71
C TRP A 44 20.41 0.13 -10.60
N ILE A 45 21.71 -0.08 -10.50
CA ILE A 45 22.31 -1.39 -10.24
C ILE A 45 23.35 -1.26 -9.12
N ILE A 46 23.42 -2.26 -8.26
CA ILE A 46 24.50 -2.46 -7.32
C ILE A 46 25.13 -3.82 -7.57
N LYS A 47 26.45 -3.87 -7.65
CA LYS A 47 27.26 -5.09 -7.80
C LYS A 47 28.04 -5.31 -6.52
N ASP A 48 28.41 -6.57 -6.27
CA ASP A 48 29.15 -6.95 -5.08
C ASP A 48 30.44 -6.14 -4.94
N GLY A 49 30.61 -5.46 -3.79
CA GLY A 49 31.76 -4.61 -3.49
C GLY A 49 31.84 -3.29 -4.26
N GLU A 50 30.85 -2.97 -5.10
CA GLU A 50 30.79 -1.72 -5.85
C GLU A 50 29.76 -0.74 -5.28
N LYS A 51 29.91 0.55 -5.58
CA LYS A 51 28.85 1.54 -5.32
C LYS A 51 27.73 1.40 -6.33
N ALA A 52 26.52 1.64 -5.88
CA ALA A 52 25.35 1.66 -6.75
C ALA A 52 25.51 2.67 -7.89
N LYS A 53 25.13 2.28 -9.10
CA LYS A 53 25.28 3.04 -10.36
C LYS A 53 23.91 3.28 -11.01
N GLN A 54 23.69 4.51 -11.47
CA GLN A 54 22.49 4.85 -12.24
C GLN A 54 22.63 4.34 -13.69
N LEU A 55 21.56 3.70 -14.20
CA LEU A 55 21.50 3.15 -15.54
C LEU A 55 20.72 4.01 -16.53
N THR A 56 19.67 4.70 -16.06
CA THR A 56 18.83 5.57 -16.91
C THR A 56 18.70 6.97 -16.32
N PHE A 57 18.36 7.97 -17.18
CA PHE A 57 18.32 9.38 -16.82
C PHE A 57 17.07 10.10 -17.34
N ASP A 58 16.09 9.34 -17.86
CA ASP A 58 14.85 9.90 -18.40
C ASP A 58 13.73 10.12 -17.36
N GLY A 59 13.96 9.66 -16.14
CA GLY A 59 13.05 9.85 -15.01
C GLY A 59 11.76 9.01 -15.09
N LYS A 60 11.68 7.99 -15.94
CA LYS A 60 10.46 7.25 -16.29
C LYS A 60 10.53 5.75 -15.99
N ALA A 61 11.45 5.29 -15.15
CA ALA A 61 11.52 3.89 -14.77
C ALA A 61 10.20 3.41 -14.17
N GLY A 62 9.75 2.23 -14.59
CA GLY A 62 8.52 1.56 -14.16
C GLY A 62 8.71 0.06 -14.12
N PHE A 63 7.75 -0.71 -14.67
CA PHE A 63 7.88 -2.15 -14.78
C PHE A 63 9.15 -2.56 -15.54
N PHE A 64 9.84 -3.55 -15.03
CA PHE A 64 11.00 -4.16 -15.70
C PHE A 64 11.13 -5.64 -15.40
N THR A 65 11.80 -6.35 -16.30
CA THR A 65 12.29 -7.71 -16.07
C THR A 65 13.73 -7.81 -16.54
N VAL A 66 14.42 -8.89 -16.15
CA VAL A 66 15.81 -9.14 -16.52
C VAL A 66 15.89 -10.50 -17.19
N ARG A 67 16.63 -10.57 -18.30
CA ARG A 67 16.92 -11.80 -18.96
C ARG A 67 18.34 -11.71 -19.57
N ASP A 68 19.06 -12.79 -19.44
CA ASP A 68 20.46 -12.85 -19.85
C ASP A 68 21.21 -11.65 -19.28
N ASN A 69 21.98 -10.94 -19.83
CA ASN A 69 22.67 -9.76 -19.29
C ASN A 69 21.97 -8.44 -19.65
N SER A 70 20.65 -8.40 -19.68
CA SER A 70 19.93 -7.20 -20.11
C SER A 70 18.70 -6.91 -19.26
N LEU A 71 18.52 -5.63 -18.96
CA LEU A 71 17.31 -5.05 -18.37
C LEU A 71 16.31 -4.79 -19.49
N TYR A 72 15.10 -5.34 -19.38
CA TYR A 72 13.99 -5.10 -20.30
C TYR A 72 12.90 -4.29 -19.63
N PHE A 73 12.42 -3.25 -20.31
CA PHE A 73 11.40 -2.34 -19.76
C PHE A 73 10.54 -1.70 -20.85
N LEU A 74 9.35 -1.27 -20.47
CA LEU A 74 8.44 -0.56 -21.36
C LEU A 74 8.81 0.91 -21.45
N ALA A 75 8.98 1.45 -22.67
CA ALA A 75 9.21 2.87 -22.89
C ALA A 75 8.75 3.29 -24.29
N LYS A 76 8.50 4.59 -24.47
CA LYS A 76 8.32 5.27 -25.77
C LYS A 76 9.30 6.44 -25.81
N ARG A 77 10.40 6.30 -26.54
CA ARG A 77 11.52 7.24 -26.54
C ARG A 77 11.53 8.18 -27.73
N SER A 78 11.22 7.66 -28.94
CA SER A 78 11.12 8.50 -30.14
C SER A 78 9.78 9.23 -30.24
N GLU A 79 9.73 10.32 -31.01
CA GLU A 79 8.48 11.05 -31.26
C GLU A 79 7.46 10.22 -32.08
N GLU A 80 7.92 9.27 -32.87
CA GLU A 80 7.06 8.34 -33.60
C GLU A 80 6.43 7.32 -32.65
N GLU A 81 7.22 6.74 -31.74
CA GLU A 81 6.71 5.82 -30.72
C GLU A 81 5.70 6.50 -29.77
N LYS A 82 5.93 7.75 -29.38
CA LYS A 82 5.01 8.51 -28.53
C LYS A 82 3.65 8.75 -29.20
N LYS A 83 3.61 8.84 -30.52
CA LYS A 83 2.39 8.99 -31.32
C LYS A 83 1.67 7.67 -31.58
N ASP A 84 2.36 6.54 -31.45
CA ASP A 84 1.78 5.21 -31.62
C ASP A 84 1.07 4.79 -30.31
N GLU A 85 -0.20 5.13 -30.18
CA GLU A 85 -1.02 4.84 -28.99
C GLU A 85 -1.40 3.37 -28.89
N GLY A 86 -1.46 2.67 -30.03
CA GLY A 86 -1.90 1.27 -30.12
C GLY A 86 -0.82 0.24 -29.82
N SER A 87 0.47 0.64 -29.72
CA SER A 87 1.58 -0.29 -29.56
C SER A 87 2.35 -0.06 -28.26
N SER A 88 3.01 -1.12 -27.79
CA SER A 88 4.02 -1.06 -26.73
C SER A 88 5.41 -1.33 -27.31
N PHE A 89 6.42 -0.70 -26.73
CA PHE A 89 7.81 -0.86 -27.11
C PHE A 89 8.59 -1.36 -25.89
N ILE A 90 9.22 -2.52 -26.03
CA ILE A 90 10.09 -3.12 -25.03
C ILE A 90 11.53 -2.77 -25.40
N TYR A 91 12.19 -2.06 -24.54
CA TYR A 91 13.60 -1.70 -24.65
C TYR A 91 14.47 -2.70 -23.91
N ALA A 92 15.62 -3.03 -24.47
CA ALA A 92 16.69 -3.76 -23.81
C ALA A 92 17.86 -2.82 -23.51
N LEU A 93 18.38 -2.87 -22.29
CA LEU A 93 19.59 -2.16 -21.86
C LEU A 93 20.59 -3.19 -21.36
N PRO A 94 21.73 -3.41 -22.07
CA PRO A 94 22.78 -4.32 -21.62
C PRO A 94 23.39 -3.84 -20.28
N LEU A 95 23.58 -4.77 -19.34
CA LEU A 95 24.09 -4.47 -17.99
C LEU A 95 25.61 -4.35 -17.91
N ASP A 96 26.31 -4.80 -18.95
CA ASP A 96 27.76 -4.65 -19.11
C ASP A 96 28.18 -3.34 -19.80
N GLY A 97 27.20 -2.57 -20.29
CA GLY A 97 27.38 -1.27 -20.92
C GLY A 97 26.75 -1.20 -22.31
N GLY A 98 26.56 0.02 -22.79
CA GLY A 98 25.90 0.29 -24.05
C GLY A 98 24.68 1.17 -23.92
N GLU A 99 23.93 1.33 -25.01
CA GLU A 99 22.72 2.13 -25.05
C GLU A 99 21.47 1.22 -25.09
N ALA A 100 20.39 1.70 -24.47
CA ALA A 100 19.11 1.02 -24.58
C ALA A 100 18.57 1.11 -26.02
N HIS A 101 18.14 -0.02 -26.57
CA HIS A 101 17.57 -0.13 -27.90
C HIS A 101 16.22 -0.85 -27.86
N THR A 102 15.37 -0.62 -28.87
CA THR A 102 14.09 -1.31 -29.00
C THR A 102 14.35 -2.79 -29.33
N ALA A 103 13.99 -3.67 -28.40
CA ALA A 103 14.08 -5.12 -28.58
C ALA A 103 12.83 -5.69 -29.27
N PHE A 104 11.64 -5.22 -28.84
CA PHE A 104 10.37 -5.67 -29.39
C PHE A 104 9.41 -4.49 -29.57
N LYS A 105 8.68 -4.51 -30.70
CA LYS A 105 7.45 -3.76 -30.87
C LYS A 105 6.28 -4.74 -30.75
N VAL A 106 5.33 -4.43 -29.88
CA VAL A 106 4.11 -5.20 -29.65
C VAL A 106 2.92 -4.41 -30.19
N ASP A 107 2.05 -5.02 -30.95
CA ASP A 107 0.90 -4.39 -31.62
C ASP A 107 -0.28 -4.08 -30.69
N SER A 108 -0.03 -4.07 -29.37
CA SER A 108 -1.04 -3.83 -28.33
C SER A 108 -0.43 -3.12 -27.12
N PRO A 109 -1.23 -2.38 -26.35
CA PRO A 109 -0.78 -1.77 -25.10
C PRO A 109 -0.71 -2.82 -23.98
N ILE A 110 0.50 -3.15 -23.51
CA ILE A 110 0.74 -4.06 -22.39
C ILE A 110 1.27 -3.28 -21.18
N SER A 111 1.01 -3.79 -19.98
CA SER A 111 1.43 -3.18 -18.71
C SER A 111 2.59 -3.91 -18.04
N SER A 112 2.69 -5.22 -18.25
CA SER A 112 3.78 -6.08 -17.75
C SER A 112 4.00 -7.25 -18.70
N PHE A 113 5.17 -7.89 -18.62
CA PHE A 113 5.48 -9.06 -19.43
C PHE A 113 6.57 -9.92 -18.79
N ASP A 114 6.66 -11.19 -19.22
CA ASP A 114 7.79 -12.06 -18.95
C ASP A 114 8.13 -12.89 -20.21
N PHE A 115 9.33 -13.45 -20.24
CA PHE A 115 9.82 -14.25 -21.35
C PHE A 115 9.48 -15.73 -21.17
N ILE A 116 8.83 -16.31 -22.17
CA ILE A 116 8.70 -17.77 -22.32
C ILE A 116 9.90 -18.32 -23.09
N SER A 117 10.21 -17.73 -24.24
CA SER A 117 11.36 -18.04 -25.10
C SER A 117 11.96 -16.76 -25.66
N ASP A 118 12.90 -16.87 -26.62
CA ASP A 118 13.54 -15.73 -27.30
C ASP A 118 12.54 -14.89 -28.11
N ASP A 119 11.53 -15.52 -28.67
CA ASP A 119 10.55 -14.91 -29.57
C ASP A 119 9.13 -14.84 -28.98
N THR A 120 8.92 -15.42 -27.80
CA THR A 120 7.60 -15.55 -27.19
C THR A 120 7.57 -14.96 -25.79
N LEU A 121 6.65 -14.04 -25.55
CA LEU A 121 6.40 -13.40 -24.27
C LEU A 121 4.98 -13.74 -23.78
N VAL A 122 4.78 -13.69 -22.48
CA VAL A 122 3.48 -13.59 -21.83
C VAL A 122 3.34 -12.21 -21.23
N ALA A 123 2.15 -11.61 -21.27
CA ALA A 123 1.96 -10.24 -20.83
C ALA A 123 0.55 -10.02 -20.23
N THR A 124 0.42 -8.92 -19.49
CA THR A 124 -0.87 -8.39 -19.05
C THR A 124 -1.27 -7.23 -19.96
N MET A 125 -2.51 -7.26 -20.43
CA MET A 125 -3.11 -6.20 -21.25
C MET A 125 -4.40 -5.70 -20.62
N GLY A 126 -4.44 -4.41 -20.28
CA GLY A 126 -5.66 -3.76 -19.83
C GLY A 126 -6.58 -3.44 -21.01
N VAL A 127 -7.86 -3.80 -20.91
CA VAL A 127 -8.87 -3.54 -21.94
C VAL A 127 -10.17 -3.02 -21.33
N ASP A 128 -10.95 -2.33 -22.13
CA ASP A 128 -12.37 -2.11 -21.85
C ASP A 128 -13.18 -3.14 -22.64
N LYS A 129 -13.96 -3.98 -21.94
CA LYS A 129 -14.77 -5.04 -22.56
C LYS A 129 -15.74 -4.52 -23.62
N ARG A 130 -16.18 -3.25 -23.50
CA ARG A 130 -17.09 -2.59 -24.44
C ARG A 130 -16.45 -2.33 -25.80
N THR A 131 -15.13 -2.20 -25.83
CA THR A 131 -14.37 -1.79 -27.02
C THR A 131 -13.28 -2.78 -27.46
N GLU A 132 -12.97 -3.81 -26.66
CA GLU A 132 -11.81 -4.69 -26.91
C GLU A 132 -11.80 -5.38 -28.30
N ASN A 133 -12.99 -5.65 -28.86
CA ASN A 133 -13.13 -6.32 -30.17
C ASN A 133 -13.35 -5.35 -31.35
N LEU A 134 -13.24 -4.03 -31.10
CA LEU A 134 -13.45 -3.01 -32.11
C LEU A 134 -12.14 -2.57 -32.77
N SER A 135 -12.25 -2.02 -33.98
CA SER A 135 -11.10 -1.38 -34.65
C SER A 135 -10.65 -0.15 -33.85
N LEU A 136 -9.39 0.28 -34.06
CA LEU A 136 -8.85 1.48 -33.40
C LEU A 136 -9.67 2.74 -33.67
N GLU A 137 -10.24 2.88 -34.89
CA GLU A 137 -11.10 4.03 -35.22
C GLU A 137 -12.43 4.00 -34.46
N GLU A 138 -13.04 2.83 -34.35
CA GLU A 138 -14.29 2.65 -33.59
C GLU A 138 -14.04 2.86 -32.09
N LYS A 139 -12.93 2.35 -31.55
CA LYS A 139 -12.52 2.61 -30.17
C LYS A 139 -12.42 4.10 -29.88
N LYS A 140 -11.67 4.84 -30.69
CA LYS A 140 -11.49 6.30 -30.53
C LYS A 140 -12.82 7.06 -30.62
N LYS A 141 -13.75 6.60 -31.44
CA LYS A 141 -15.08 7.22 -31.53
C LYS A 141 -15.86 7.03 -30.22
N ILE A 142 -15.86 5.83 -29.66
CA ILE A 142 -16.56 5.53 -28.40
C ILE A 142 -15.86 6.22 -27.23
N GLU A 143 -14.55 6.18 -27.14
CA GLU A 143 -13.76 6.89 -26.11
C GLU A 143 -14.07 8.38 -26.11
N LYS A 144 -14.14 8.99 -27.30
CA LYS A 144 -14.53 10.40 -27.45
C LYS A 144 -15.97 10.67 -27.03
N GLU A 145 -16.87 9.74 -27.29
CA GLU A 145 -18.26 9.85 -26.86
C GLU A 145 -18.37 9.75 -25.33
N LEU A 146 -17.58 8.87 -24.71
CA LEU A 146 -17.54 8.66 -23.26
C LEU A 146 -16.77 9.78 -22.49
N GLU A 147 -16.07 10.71 -23.17
CA GLU A 147 -15.42 11.85 -22.48
C GLU A 147 -16.40 12.71 -21.66
N GLY A 148 -17.69 12.67 -21.98
CA GLY A 148 -18.74 13.51 -21.38
C GLY A 148 -19.55 12.85 -20.26
N TYR A 149 -19.46 11.53 -20.10
CA TYR A 149 -20.23 10.78 -19.11
C TYR A 149 -19.64 9.40 -18.82
N GLU A 150 -20.05 8.79 -17.72
CA GLU A 150 -19.73 7.41 -17.39
C GLU A 150 -21.00 6.56 -17.52
N ASP A 151 -20.91 5.41 -18.19
CA ASP A 151 -21.96 4.43 -18.31
C ASP A 151 -21.60 3.23 -17.41
N ILE A 152 -22.29 3.10 -16.28
CA ILE A 152 -21.91 2.20 -15.18
C ILE A 152 -22.92 1.05 -15.10
N GLU A 153 -22.42 -0.16 -15.30
CA GLU A 153 -23.21 -1.40 -15.23
C GLU A 153 -22.75 -2.37 -14.13
N GLU A 154 -21.58 -2.13 -13.51
CA GLU A 154 -20.98 -3.05 -12.54
C GLU A 154 -20.63 -2.33 -11.22
N CYS A 155 -20.79 -3.01 -10.07
CA CYS A 155 -20.26 -2.54 -8.79
C CYS A 155 -18.72 -2.65 -8.77
N GLY A 156 -18.07 -1.75 -8.03
CA GLY A 156 -16.64 -1.51 -8.16
C GLY A 156 -16.37 -0.64 -9.39
N PHE A 157 -17.24 0.34 -9.62
CA PHE A 157 -17.22 1.22 -10.80
C PHE A 157 -16.08 2.24 -10.80
N TYR A 158 -15.44 2.46 -9.67
CA TYR A 158 -14.16 3.20 -9.56
C TYR A 158 -13.26 2.57 -8.50
N LEU A 159 -11.97 2.83 -8.61
CA LEU A 159 -10.96 2.42 -7.64
C LEU A 159 -10.07 3.60 -7.29
N ASN A 160 -9.68 3.68 -6.02
CA ASN A 160 -8.78 4.72 -5.54
C ASN A 160 -7.44 4.65 -6.27
N GLY A 161 -7.02 5.77 -6.85
CA GLY A 161 -5.80 5.89 -7.66
C GLY A 161 -5.96 5.55 -9.14
N GLU A 162 -7.05 4.90 -9.55
CA GLU A 162 -7.29 4.48 -10.94
C GLU A 162 -8.42 5.26 -11.63
N GLY A 163 -9.34 5.82 -10.86
CA GLY A 163 -10.54 6.46 -11.40
C GLY A 163 -11.63 5.44 -11.73
N TYR A 164 -12.47 5.75 -12.71
CA TYR A 164 -13.55 4.87 -13.14
C TYR A 164 -13.02 3.63 -13.82
N THR A 165 -13.51 2.47 -13.40
CA THR A 165 -13.04 1.13 -13.78
C THR A 165 -14.12 0.22 -14.33
N ASP A 166 -15.35 0.72 -14.49
CA ASP A 166 -16.45 -0.06 -15.09
C ASP A 166 -16.08 -0.56 -16.48
N GLY A 167 -16.35 -1.82 -16.75
CA GLY A 167 -16.00 -2.47 -18.01
C GLY A 167 -14.50 -2.81 -18.18
N ARG A 168 -13.60 -2.33 -17.33
CA ARG A 168 -12.17 -2.65 -17.42
C ARG A 168 -11.88 -4.09 -17.02
N ARG A 169 -10.99 -4.72 -17.79
CA ARG A 169 -10.48 -6.07 -17.57
C ARG A 169 -8.99 -6.12 -17.82
N ASN A 170 -8.28 -6.95 -17.08
CA ASN A 170 -6.92 -7.33 -17.42
C ASN A 170 -6.95 -8.69 -18.12
N ARG A 171 -6.32 -8.79 -19.28
CA ARG A 171 -6.24 -10.02 -20.06
C ARG A 171 -4.84 -10.62 -19.98
N LEU A 172 -4.74 -11.92 -19.82
CA LEU A 172 -3.53 -12.66 -20.07
C LEU A 172 -3.39 -12.82 -21.58
N VAL A 173 -2.29 -12.36 -22.12
CA VAL A 173 -1.98 -12.44 -23.57
C VAL A 173 -0.61 -13.05 -23.77
N TYR A 174 -0.44 -13.74 -24.91
CA TYR A 174 0.90 -14.11 -25.38
C TYR A 174 1.27 -13.30 -26.61
N ILE A 175 2.57 -13.09 -26.77
CA ILE A 175 3.12 -12.27 -27.84
C ILE A 175 4.13 -13.12 -28.60
N LYS A 176 3.91 -13.29 -29.90
CA LYS A 176 4.83 -13.99 -30.79
C LYS A 176 5.08 -13.13 -32.02
N ASN A 177 6.37 -12.87 -32.31
CA ASN A 177 6.76 -11.99 -33.43
C ASN A 177 6.07 -10.61 -33.38
N GLY A 178 5.89 -10.04 -32.21
CA GLY A 178 5.25 -8.74 -31.99
C GLY A 178 3.72 -8.72 -32.08
N LYS A 179 3.08 -9.85 -32.40
CA LYS A 179 1.63 -10.00 -32.42
C LYS A 179 1.12 -10.48 -31.07
N CYS A 180 0.08 -9.80 -30.57
CA CYS A 180 -0.55 -10.07 -29.30
C CYS A 180 -1.82 -10.89 -29.50
N GLU A 181 -1.96 -12.01 -28.80
CA GLU A 181 -3.14 -12.88 -28.82
C GLU A 181 -3.60 -13.19 -27.40
N ARG A 182 -4.93 -13.26 -27.21
CA ARG A 182 -5.54 -13.60 -25.92
C ARG A 182 -5.38 -15.09 -25.62
N VAL A 183 -5.15 -15.40 -24.31
CA VAL A 183 -5.10 -16.80 -23.85
C VAL A 183 -6.50 -17.33 -23.54
N PHE A 184 -7.40 -16.50 -23.02
CA PHE A 184 -8.77 -16.89 -22.65
C PHE A 184 -9.79 -16.20 -23.53
N ASP A 185 -10.81 -16.94 -23.97
CA ASP A 185 -11.88 -16.44 -24.86
C ASP A 185 -13.08 -15.86 -24.08
N ASP A 186 -13.18 -16.17 -22.78
CA ASP A 186 -14.26 -15.71 -21.90
C ASP A 186 -13.95 -14.37 -21.19
N ASP A 187 -14.86 -13.91 -20.31
CA ASP A 187 -14.71 -12.65 -19.56
C ASP A 187 -13.83 -12.79 -18.30
N PHE A 188 -12.80 -13.65 -18.38
CA PHE A 188 -11.81 -13.77 -17.30
C PHE A 188 -10.99 -12.49 -17.19
N SER A 189 -10.96 -11.91 -15.98
CA SER A 189 -10.11 -10.78 -15.62
C SER A 189 -8.94 -11.27 -14.78
N LEU A 190 -7.73 -11.11 -15.29
CA LEU A 190 -6.49 -11.50 -14.62
C LEU A 190 -6.19 -10.56 -13.44
N GLU A 191 -5.86 -11.12 -12.29
CA GLU A 191 -5.31 -10.41 -11.13
C GLU A 191 -3.79 -10.51 -11.13
N THR A 192 -3.27 -11.73 -11.25
CA THR A 192 -1.82 -12.01 -11.32
C THR A 192 -1.54 -13.31 -12.06
N PHE A 193 -0.29 -13.50 -12.47
CA PHE A 193 0.17 -14.77 -13.01
C PHE A 193 1.59 -15.11 -12.57
N THR A 194 1.93 -16.39 -12.56
CA THR A 194 3.28 -16.89 -12.28
C THR A 194 3.66 -17.96 -13.31
N LEU A 195 4.97 -18.05 -13.61
CA LEU A 195 5.54 -19.09 -14.47
C LEU A 195 6.02 -20.27 -13.65
N SER A 196 5.89 -21.49 -14.20
CA SER A 196 6.62 -22.66 -13.68
C SER A 196 8.13 -22.45 -13.83
N PRO A 197 9.00 -23.16 -13.06
CA PRO A 197 10.46 -23.02 -13.17
C PRO A 197 11.01 -23.22 -14.58
N ASP A 198 10.47 -24.21 -15.30
CA ASP A 198 10.83 -24.55 -16.67
C ASP A 198 10.09 -23.71 -17.74
N LYS A 199 9.21 -22.78 -17.29
CA LYS A 199 8.36 -21.94 -18.13
C LYS A 199 7.37 -22.68 -19.04
N SER A 200 7.18 -23.98 -18.81
CA SER A 200 6.23 -24.78 -19.59
C SER A 200 4.78 -24.53 -19.24
N LYS A 201 4.53 -23.92 -18.05
CA LYS A 201 3.20 -23.64 -17.53
C LYS A 201 3.09 -22.25 -16.92
N ILE A 202 1.85 -21.72 -16.94
CA ILE A 202 1.47 -20.48 -16.27
C ILE A 202 0.31 -20.79 -15.31
N LEU A 203 0.38 -20.26 -14.10
CA LEU A 203 -0.80 -20.14 -13.23
C LEU A 203 -1.34 -18.73 -13.33
N ALA A 204 -2.56 -18.60 -13.85
CA ALA A 204 -3.29 -17.34 -13.92
C ALA A 204 -4.35 -17.31 -12.82
N VAL A 205 -4.27 -16.31 -11.95
CA VAL A 205 -5.23 -16.05 -10.89
C VAL A 205 -6.12 -14.89 -11.30
N GLY A 206 -7.43 -15.02 -11.10
CA GLY A 206 -8.37 -13.97 -11.45
C GLY A 206 -9.82 -14.38 -11.25
N GLU A 207 -10.73 -13.67 -11.89
CA GLU A 207 -12.16 -13.94 -11.80
C GLU A 207 -12.84 -13.94 -13.18
N THR A 208 -13.81 -14.81 -13.37
CA THR A 208 -14.77 -14.70 -14.48
C THR A 208 -16.01 -14.00 -13.95
N ARG A 209 -16.27 -12.76 -14.39
CA ARG A 209 -17.42 -11.98 -13.93
C ARG A 209 -18.72 -12.50 -14.54
N LYS A 210 -19.65 -12.90 -13.67
CA LYS A 210 -20.97 -13.43 -14.06
C LYS A 210 -22.13 -12.54 -13.63
N SER A 211 -21.87 -11.50 -12.86
CA SER A 211 -22.88 -10.57 -12.35
C SER A 211 -22.30 -9.18 -12.13
N PRO A 212 -23.13 -8.13 -12.05
CA PRO A 212 -22.69 -6.80 -11.66
C PRO A 212 -22.10 -6.71 -10.24
N LYS A 213 -22.38 -7.70 -9.39
CA LYS A 213 -21.90 -7.71 -8.00
C LYS A 213 -20.43 -8.14 -7.95
N GLN A 214 -19.64 -7.43 -7.19
CA GLN A 214 -18.23 -7.76 -6.94
C GLN A 214 -18.10 -9.12 -6.25
N GLN A 215 -17.09 -9.89 -6.65
CA GLN A 215 -16.72 -11.18 -6.06
C GLN A 215 -15.42 -11.02 -5.26
N PHE A 216 -15.20 -11.91 -4.28
CA PHE A 216 -14.03 -11.86 -3.39
C PHE A 216 -13.21 -13.15 -3.41
N THR A 217 -13.70 -14.17 -4.12
CA THR A 217 -12.96 -15.41 -4.35
C THR A 217 -12.48 -15.43 -5.79
N SER A 218 -11.29 -15.96 -5.99
CA SER A 218 -10.63 -16.05 -7.28
C SER A 218 -10.70 -17.49 -7.83
N GLU A 219 -10.50 -17.66 -9.11
CA GLU A 219 -10.19 -18.94 -9.74
C GLU A 219 -8.72 -18.99 -10.16
N ILE A 220 -8.18 -20.20 -10.25
CA ILE A 220 -6.82 -20.44 -10.76
C ILE A 220 -6.93 -21.28 -12.03
N ARG A 221 -6.33 -20.78 -13.12
CA ARG A 221 -6.21 -21.48 -14.40
C ARG A 221 -4.77 -21.85 -14.67
N GLU A 222 -4.52 -23.10 -15.04
CA GLU A 222 -3.21 -23.56 -15.51
C GLU A 222 -3.19 -23.54 -17.03
N VAL A 223 -2.23 -22.84 -17.62
CA VAL A 223 -2.03 -22.69 -19.06
C VAL A 223 -0.76 -23.43 -19.47
N ASN A 224 -0.80 -24.18 -20.56
CA ASN A 224 0.37 -24.80 -21.18
C ASN A 224 0.97 -23.83 -22.22
N THR A 225 2.25 -23.46 -22.08
CA THR A 225 2.89 -22.48 -22.96
C THR A 225 3.23 -23.00 -24.35
N SER A 226 3.19 -24.33 -24.57
CA SER A 226 3.50 -24.92 -25.88
C SER A 226 2.38 -24.77 -26.91
N ASP A 227 1.12 -24.79 -26.45
CA ASP A 227 -0.07 -24.75 -27.30
C ASP A 227 -1.15 -23.78 -26.80
N TRP A 228 -0.90 -23.10 -25.68
CA TRP A 228 -1.81 -22.16 -25.00
C TRP A 228 -3.14 -22.77 -24.54
N SER A 229 -3.23 -24.11 -24.50
CA SER A 229 -4.35 -24.80 -23.89
C SER A 229 -4.38 -24.55 -22.38
N TRP A 230 -5.57 -24.53 -21.79
CA TRP A 230 -5.73 -24.26 -20.38
C TRP A 230 -6.82 -25.11 -19.73
N LYS A 231 -6.76 -25.21 -18.40
CA LYS A 231 -7.77 -25.82 -17.56
C LYS A 231 -7.92 -25.03 -16.27
N THR A 232 -9.12 -25.05 -15.70
CA THR A 232 -9.31 -24.54 -14.32
C THR A 232 -8.76 -25.58 -13.34
N VAL A 233 -7.85 -25.15 -12.45
CA VAL A 233 -7.31 -26.01 -11.38
C VAL A 233 -7.93 -25.69 -10.04
N LEU A 234 -8.43 -24.47 -9.84
CA LEU A 234 -9.24 -24.08 -8.69
C LEU A 234 -10.43 -23.25 -9.18
N PRO A 235 -11.67 -23.74 -9.05
CA PRO A 235 -12.85 -22.96 -9.40
C PRO A 235 -13.14 -21.88 -8.35
N ILE A 236 -13.83 -20.83 -8.78
CA ILE A 236 -14.27 -19.73 -7.92
C ILE A 236 -15.14 -20.23 -6.76
N GLY A 237 -15.08 -19.57 -5.60
CA GLY A 237 -15.92 -19.84 -4.43
C GLY A 237 -15.20 -20.48 -3.25
N GLN A 238 -13.92 -20.81 -3.35
CA GLN A 238 -13.19 -21.48 -2.27
C GLN A 238 -12.18 -20.58 -1.55
N LEU A 239 -11.47 -19.72 -2.29
CA LEU A 239 -10.34 -18.94 -1.77
C LEU A 239 -10.31 -17.54 -2.41
N SER A 240 -10.06 -16.52 -1.62
CA SER A 240 -9.55 -15.24 -2.09
C SER A 240 -8.05 -15.41 -2.28
N VAL A 241 -7.62 -15.62 -3.52
CA VAL A 241 -6.24 -15.99 -3.84
C VAL A 241 -5.39 -14.73 -3.96
N TYR A 242 -4.34 -14.64 -3.17
CA TYR A 242 -3.34 -13.59 -3.26
C TYR A 242 -2.35 -13.86 -4.41
N CYS A 243 -1.79 -15.07 -4.46
CA CYS A 243 -0.94 -15.59 -5.53
C CYS A 243 -0.90 -17.12 -5.51
N ALA A 244 -0.42 -17.71 -6.60
CA ALA A 244 -0.23 -19.16 -6.71
C ALA A 244 1.07 -19.49 -7.45
N PHE A 245 1.74 -20.56 -7.05
CA PHE A 245 3.03 -21.00 -7.60
C PHE A 245 3.08 -22.50 -7.83
N HIS A 246 3.81 -22.91 -8.85
CA HIS A 246 4.32 -24.29 -8.92
C HIS A 246 5.52 -24.39 -7.97
N LEU A 247 5.46 -25.31 -7.00
CA LEU A 247 6.50 -25.58 -6.01
C LEU A 247 6.73 -27.10 -5.95
N GLY A 248 7.83 -27.56 -6.59
CA GLY A 248 7.98 -28.98 -6.91
C GLY A 248 6.85 -29.44 -7.83
N GLU A 249 6.20 -30.55 -7.49
CA GLU A 249 5.04 -31.07 -8.24
C GLU A 249 3.69 -30.50 -7.79
N LYS A 250 3.67 -29.68 -6.74
CA LYS A 250 2.45 -29.11 -6.17
C LYS A 250 2.15 -27.73 -6.73
N ILE A 251 0.87 -27.38 -6.77
CA ILE A 251 0.44 -25.99 -6.88
C ILE A 251 0.17 -25.50 -5.46
N VAL A 252 0.90 -24.46 -5.04
CA VAL A 252 0.73 -23.80 -3.74
C VAL A 252 0.05 -22.45 -3.97
N ALA A 253 -1.13 -22.26 -3.39
CA ALA A 253 -1.87 -21.01 -3.38
C ALA A 253 -1.75 -20.34 -1.99
N ILE A 254 -1.56 -19.04 -1.99
CA ILE A 254 -1.59 -18.20 -0.80
C ILE A 254 -2.88 -17.39 -0.84
N GLY A 255 -3.68 -17.44 0.21
CA GLY A 255 -4.94 -16.74 0.25
C GLY A 255 -5.72 -16.98 1.53
N ASN A 256 -6.93 -16.43 1.60
CA ASN A 256 -7.80 -16.62 2.75
C ASN A 256 -9.20 -17.14 2.35
N THR A 257 -9.83 -17.90 3.24
CA THR A 257 -11.17 -18.45 3.05
C THR A 257 -12.27 -17.49 3.49
N MET A 258 -11.94 -16.43 4.21
CA MET A 258 -12.84 -15.42 4.79
C MET A 258 -13.94 -16.01 5.70
N ASP A 259 -13.84 -17.26 6.10
CA ASP A 259 -14.87 -18.00 6.81
C ASP A 259 -14.96 -17.68 8.30
N ARG A 260 -13.88 -17.20 8.92
CA ARG A 260 -13.81 -16.89 10.35
C ARG A 260 -13.78 -15.41 10.66
N TYR A 261 -12.92 -14.67 9.99
CA TYR A 261 -12.64 -13.26 10.30
C TYR A 261 -12.97 -12.33 9.13
N GLY A 262 -13.70 -12.82 8.11
CA GLY A 262 -14.11 -12.03 6.95
C GLY A 262 -12.92 -11.46 6.21
N LEU A 263 -13.02 -10.20 5.81
CA LEU A 263 -11.97 -9.49 5.08
C LEU A 263 -10.67 -9.31 5.87
N ASN A 264 -10.75 -9.34 7.21
CA ASN A 264 -9.58 -9.19 8.08
C ASN A 264 -8.80 -10.49 8.28
N GLN A 265 -9.30 -11.63 7.78
CA GLN A 265 -8.60 -12.90 7.91
C GLN A 265 -7.27 -12.87 7.15
N ASN A 266 -6.21 -13.26 7.82
CA ASN A 266 -4.89 -13.36 7.21
C ASN A 266 -4.80 -14.53 6.22
N PRO A 267 -3.94 -14.44 5.19
CA PRO A 267 -3.70 -15.54 4.27
C PRO A 267 -3.02 -16.73 4.94
N ASP A 268 -3.41 -17.92 4.52
CA ASP A 268 -2.74 -19.19 4.82
C ASP A 268 -2.18 -19.79 3.52
N PHE A 269 -1.38 -20.85 3.64
CA PHE A 269 -0.82 -21.60 2.51
C PHE A 269 -1.66 -22.84 2.24
N PHE A 270 -2.06 -23.05 1.00
CA PHE A 270 -2.88 -24.17 0.55
C PHE A 270 -2.22 -24.90 -0.62
N THR A 271 -2.34 -26.21 -0.68
CA THR A 271 -2.14 -26.95 -1.93
C THR A 271 -3.45 -27.01 -2.69
N VAL A 272 -3.35 -27.02 -4.03
CA VAL A 272 -4.50 -27.15 -4.94
C VAL A 272 -4.41 -28.48 -5.64
N GLU A 273 -5.37 -29.37 -5.41
CA GLU A 273 -5.46 -30.70 -5.98
C GLU A 273 -6.94 -31.05 -6.24
N ASP A 274 -7.24 -31.70 -7.38
CA ASP A 274 -8.59 -32.11 -7.77
C ASP A 274 -9.65 -30.99 -7.63
N GLU A 275 -9.30 -29.78 -8.09
CA GLU A 275 -10.13 -28.56 -8.04
C GLU A 275 -10.51 -28.13 -6.60
N LYS A 276 -9.72 -28.52 -5.59
CA LYS A 276 -9.94 -28.20 -4.18
C LYS A 276 -8.69 -27.66 -3.52
N ILE A 277 -8.92 -26.84 -2.50
CA ILE A 277 -7.85 -26.40 -1.60
C ILE A 277 -7.67 -27.39 -0.44
N HIS A 278 -6.43 -27.62 -0.07
CA HIS A 278 -6.03 -28.35 1.15
C HIS A 278 -5.06 -27.51 1.94
N LEU A 279 -5.31 -27.31 3.23
CA LEU A 279 -4.42 -26.50 4.07
C LEU A 279 -3.03 -27.16 4.14
N LEU A 280 -2.02 -26.49 3.60
CA LEU A 280 -0.62 -26.87 3.72
C LEU A 280 -0.05 -26.36 5.05
N LYS A 281 -0.25 -25.08 5.34
CA LYS A 281 0.23 -24.43 6.55
C LYS A 281 -0.65 -23.27 6.95
N LYS A 282 -1.09 -23.25 8.20
CA LYS A 282 -1.67 -22.05 8.80
C LYS A 282 -0.53 -21.09 9.14
N TRP A 283 -0.59 -19.88 8.60
CA TRP A 283 0.34 -18.82 8.95
C TRP A 283 -0.29 -17.84 9.94
N GLY A 284 -1.48 -17.31 9.62
CA GLY A 284 -2.28 -16.50 10.51
C GLY A 284 -1.78 -15.07 10.70
N GLU A 285 -0.80 -14.63 9.91
CA GLU A 285 -0.26 -13.27 9.88
C GLU A 285 -0.29 -12.71 8.47
N ALA A 286 -0.10 -11.40 8.32
CA ALA A 286 -0.11 -10.75 7.01
C ALA A 286 0.99 -11.29 6.09
N ILE A 287 0.70 -11.39 4.80
CA ILE A 287 1.70 -11.54 3.75
C ILE A 287 1.96 -10.15 3.16
N GLY A 288 3.20 -9.71 3.22
CA GLY A 288 3.63 -8.36 2.87
C GLY A 288 3.97 -7.49 4.08
N SER A 289 4.51 -6.30 3.81
CA SER A 289 4.80 -5.29 4.83
C SER A 289 3.60 -4.37 5.01
N THR A 290 3.01 -4.37 6.19
CA THR A 290 1.94 -3.43 6.59
C THR A 290 2.47 -2.32 7.49
N VAL A 291 3.79 -2.22 7.66
CA VAL A 291 4.46 -1.16 8.42
C VAL A 291 4.23 0.19 7.75
N GLY A 292 3.56 1.10 8.44
CA GLY A 292 3.21 2.44 7.95
C GLY A 292 4.42 3.39 7.98
N THR A 293 4.57 4.17 6.90
CA THR A 293 5.53 5.28 6.82
C THR A 293 5.09 6.26 5.73
N ASP A 294 5.53 7.49 5.83
CA ASP A 294 5.32 8.53 4.81
C ASP A 294 6.55 8.73 3.89
N VAL A 295 7.60 7.92 4.06
CA VAL A 295 8.84 8.01 3.28
C VAL A 295 9.09 6.81 2.36
N ARG A 296 8.03 6.19 1.85
CA ARG A 296 8.07 5.09 0.89
C ARG A 296 7.25 5.41 -0.35
N LEU A 297 7.79 5.16 -1.54
CA LEU A 297 7.12 5.31 -2.83
C LEU A 297 7.18 4.00 -3.64
N GLY A 298 6.17 3.16 -3.47
CA GLY A 298 6.12 1.85 -4.09
C GLY A 298 6.70 0.76 -3.19
N GLY A 299 6.74 -0.45 -3.70
CA GLY A 299 7.18 -1.65 -2.99
C GLY A 299 7.72 -2.69 -3.97
N GLY A 300 7.63 -3.96 -3.61
CA GLY A 300 8.00 -5.10 -4.43
C GLY A 300 6.97 -6.21 -4.33
N GLN A 301 7.25 -7.35 -4.97
CA GLN A 301 6.45 -8.57 -4.82
C GLN A 301 6.65 -9.11 -3.39
N PRO A 302 5.57 -9.36 -2.66
CA PRO A 302 5.71 -9.87 -1.28
C PRO A 302 5.98 -11.37 -1.21
N VAL A 303 5.89 -12.08 -2.34
CA VAL A 303 6.22 -13.50 -2.45
C VAL A 303 7.08 -13.73 -3.69
N VAL A 304 8.20 -14.41 -3.51
CA VAL A 304 9.16 -14.76 -4.57
C VAL A 304 9.51 -16.22 -4.46
N ARG A 305 9.47 -16.96 -5.59
CA ARG A 305 9.94 -18.35 -5.61
C ARG A 305 11.43 -18.37 -5.98
N ASP A 306 12.21 -19.17 -5.24
CA ASP A 306 13.58 -19.55 -5.58
C ASP A 306 13.82 -21.00 -5.22
N GLY A 307 14.20 -21.82 -6.21
CA GLY A 307 14.38 -23.26 -6.04
C GLY A 307 13.14 -23.96 -5.48
N GLU A 308 13.32 -24.65 -4.37
CA GLU A 308 12.30 -25.43 -3.64
C GLU A 308 11.52 -24.60 -2.61
N TYR A 309 11.71 -23.27 -2.56
CA TYR A 309 11.12 -22.40 -1.55
C TYR A 309 10.27 -21.28 -2.17
N LEU A 310 9.23 -20.89 -1.42
CA LEU A 310 8.59 -19.59 -1.55
C LEU A 310 9.10 -18.70 -0.41
N TYR A 311 9.79 -17.62 -0.76
CA TYR A 311 10.17 -16.58 0.17
C TYR A 311 9.03 -15.57 0.24
N PHE A 312 8.69 -15.09 1.43
CA PHE A 312 7.62 -14.13 1.61
C PHE A 312 7.94 -13.12 2.69
N SER A 313 7.61 -11.86 2.45
CA SER A 313 7.61 -10.86 3.51
C SER A 313 6.35 -10.99 4.35
N THR A 314 6.44 -10.66 5.63
CA THR A 314 5.34 -10.73 6.59
C THR A 314 5.51 -9.66 7.64
N THR A 315 4.42 -9.20 8.24
CA THR A 315 4.44 -8.26 9.37
C THR A 315 4.17 -9.04 10.66
N LEU A 316 5.07 -8.88 11.64
CA LEU A 316 4.92 -9.43 12.99
C LEU A 316 5.13 -8.28 13.99
N ASP A 317 4.22 -8.16 14.95
CA ASP A 317 4.15 -7.03 15.89
C ASP A 317 4.15 -5.68 15.14
N HIS A 318 5.28 -5.00 15.07
CA HIS A 318 5.42 -3.66 14.49
C HIS A 318 6.50 -3.56 13.40
N SER A 319 7.05 -4.70 12.96
CA SER A 319 8.12 -4.78 11.96
C SER A 319 7.79 -5.78 10.86
N SER A 320 8.47 -5.69 9.73
CA SER A 320 8.32 -6.67 8.66
C SER A 320 9.62 -7.42 8.38
N TYR A 321 9.47 -8.70 8.12
CA TYR A 321 10.53 -9.71 8.05
C TYR A 321 10.42 -10.51 6.76
N ILE A 322 11.42 -11.37 6.47
CA ILE A 322 11.34 -12.34 5.38
C ILE A 322 11.43 -13.75 5.96
N TYR A 323 10.48 -14.58 5.56
CA TYR A 323 10.43 -16.01 5.83
C TYR A 323 10.44 -16.79 4.52
N ARG A 324 10.72 -18.10 4.60
CA ARG A 324 10.54 -19.02 3.47
C ARG A 324 9.76 -20.25 3.89
N ILE A 325 9.05 -20.83 2.95
CA ILE A 325 8.27 -22.07 3.13
C ILE A 325 8.60 -23.03 2.01
N ASP A 326 8.73 -24.32 2.34
CA ASP A 326 8.89 -25.40 1.37
C ASP A 326 7.53 -26.03 0.96
N ASN A 327 7.56 -27.02 0.07
CA ASN A 327 6.36 -27.71 -0.40
C ASN A 327 5.76 -28.70 0.62
N GLU A 328 6.38 -28.90 1.78
CA GLU A 328 5.88 -29.70 2.91
C GLU A 328 5.27 -28.83 4.01
N GLY A 329 5.40 -27.50 3.90
CA GLY A 329 4.86 -26.52 4.84
C GLY A 329 5.82 -26.19 6.00
N ASN A 330 7.11 -26.52 5.91
CA ASN A 330 8.11 -26.08 6.86
C ASN A 330 8.45 -24.61 6.61
N ILE A 331 8.39 -23.79 7.67
CA ILE A 331 8.66 -22.35 7.60
C ILE A 331 9.93 -22.02 8.38
N GLU A 332 10.78 -21.18 7.79
CA GLU A 332 12.03 -20.72 8.39
C GLU A 332 12.15 -19.19 8.26
N SER A 333 12.70 -18.53 9.29
CA SER A 333 13.06 -17.10 9.24
C SER A 333 14.33 -16.91 8.41
N VAL A 334 14.35 -15.87 7.58
CA VAL A 334 15.49 -15.50 6.72
C VAL A 334 16.03 -14.13 7.10
N ILE A 335 15.17 -13.12 7.21
CA ILE A 335 15.51 -11.76 7.66
C ILE A 335 14.73 -11.51 8.94
N GLY A 336 15.43 -11.20 10.04
CA GLY A 336 14.88 -11.19 11.37
C GLY A 336 15.09 -9.94 12.21
N ASP A 337 15.81 -8.91 11.71
CA ASP A 337 15.99 -7.66 12.43
C ASP A 337 14.77 -6.75 12.29
N GLU A 338 14.51 -5.96 13.34
CA GLU A 338 13.39 -5.00 13.37
C GLU A 338 13.54 -3.91 12.31
N GLY A 339 12.41 -3.48 11.77
CA GLY A 339 12.33 -2.43 10.76
C GLY A 339 11.31 -2.73 9.68
N SER A 340 11.59 -2.35 8.44
CA SER A 340 10.73 -2.71 7.31
C SER A 340 11.47 -3.47 6.23
N VAL A 341 10.74 -4.36 5.54
CA VAL A 341 11.09 -4.95 4.25
C VAL A 341 10.08 -4.42 3.25
N ASP A 342 10.51 -3.47 2.41
CA ASP A 342 9.63 -2.78 1.47
C ASP A 342 9.61 -3.43 0.08
N SER A 343 10.71 -4.09 -0.29
CA SER A 343 10.88 -4.88 -1.51
C SER A 343 12.04 -5.85 -1.32
N PHE A 344 11.92 -7.07 -1.83
CA PHE A 344 13.01 -8.03 -1.79
C PHE A 344 13.05 -8.87 -3.06
N SER A 345 14.17 -9.52 -3.30
CA SER A 345 14.36 -10.49 -4.38
C SER A 345 15.36 -11.55 -3.97
N VAL A 346 15.14 -12.75 -4.47
CA VAL A 346 16.03 -13.90 -4.27
C VAL A 346 16.32 -14.52 -5.63
N GLN A 347 17.58 -14.91 -5.86
CA GLN A 347 17.99 -15.70 -7.00
C GLN A 347 19.15 -16.62 -6.60
N ASP A 348 18.99 -17.93 -6.80
CA ASP A 348 19.97 -18.97 -6.44
C ASP A 348 20.47 -18.87 -5.00
N GLY A 349 19.56 -18.57 -4.08
CA GLY A 349 19.78 -18.39 -2.64
C GLY A 349 20.35 -17.03 -2.24
N LYS A 350 20.81 -16.20 -3.17
CA LYS A 350 21.25 -14.83 -2.88
C LYS A 350 20.04 -13.91 -2.69
N LEU A 351 19.91 -13.31 -1.51
CA LEU A 351 18.83 -12.41 -1.15
C LEU A 351 19.34 -10.98 -1.03
N MET A 352 18.59 -10.02 -1.57
CA MET A 352 18.73 -8.60 -1.25
C MET A 352 17.37 -7.96 -1.04
N PHE A 353 17.30 -6.96 -0.17
CA PHE A 353 16.07 -6.24 0.10
C PHE A 353 16.28 -4.74 0.25
N ILE A 354 15.20 -4.00 0.06
CA ILE A 354 15.07 -2.59 0.36
C ILE A 354 14.26 -2.48 1.65
N GLY A 355 14.74 -1.70 2.60
CA GLY A 355 14.04 -1.52 3.87
C GLY A 355 14.57 -0.33 4.67
N MET A 356 14.02 -0.16 5.86
CA MET A 356 14.42 0.84 6.84
C MET A 356 14.85 0.15 8.12
N ARG A 357 15.96 0.62 8.71
CA ARG A 357 16.53 0.14 9.97
C ARG A 357 16.96 1.37 10.81
N ASP A 358 16.90 1.26 12.13
CA ASP A 358 17.52 2.22 13.09
C ASP A 358 17.15 3.70 12.85
N GLN A 359 15.93 4.04 12.54
CA GLN A 359 15.53 5.41 12.19
C GLN A 359 16.24 5.97 10.95
N LYS A 360 16.80 5.12 10.09
CA LYS A 360 17.29 5.51 8.77
C LYS A 360 16.18 5.45 7.74
N LEU A 361 16.35 6.19 6.65
CA LEU A 361 15.54 6.10 5.46
C LEU A 361 15.86 4.82 4.67
N GLN A 362 15.10 4.55 3.61
CA GLN A 362 15.30 3.35 2.77
C GLN A 362 16.72 3.25 2.22
N GLU A 363 17.31 2.07 2.39
CA GLU A 363 18.56 1.65 1.76
C GLU A 363 18.45 0.20 1.25
N VAL A 364 19.46 -0.29 0.53
CA VAL A 364 19.57 -1.68 0.08
C VAL A 364 20.40 -2.47 1.09
N TYR A 365 19.94 -3.66 1.42
CA TYR A 365 20.58 -4.60 2.35
C TYR A 365 20.76 -5.97 1.70
N ASP A 366 21.74 -6.74 2.16
CA ASP A 366 21.94 -8.15 1.78
C ASP A 366 21.28 -9.13 2.77
N GLU A 367 21.56 -10.43 2.60
CA GLU A 367 21.05 -11.51 3.44
C GLU A 367 21.60 -11.53 4.87
N GLU A 368 22.74 -10.93 5.13
CA GLU A 368 23.30 -10.72 6.46
C GLU A 368 22.81 -9.41 7.12
N GLU A 369 21.87 -8.72 6.49
CA GLU A 369 21.32 -7.42 6.88
C GLU A 369 22.36 -6.28 6.90
N GLU A 370 23.47 -6.43 6.17
CA GLU A 370 24.44 -5.38 5.98
C GLU A 370 23.96 -4.32 4.98
N CYS A 371 24.10 -3.04 5.35
CA CYS A 371 23.66 -1.92 4.52
C CYS A 371 24.62 -1.68 3.36
N LEU A 372 24.15 -1.86 2.13
CA LEU A 372 24.97 -1.77 0.91
C LEU A 372 24.99 -0.38 0.26
N THR A 373 24.08 0.51 0.65
CA THR A 373 23.94 1.85 0.06
C THR A 373 23.92 2.95 1.11
N SER A 374 24.06 4.20 0.69
CA SER A 374 24.04 5.38 1.56
C SER A 374 23.40 6.58 0.85
N PHE A 375 22.27 6.35 0.18
CA PHE A 375 21.60 7.38 -0.60
C PHE A 375 21.04 8.51 0.27
N ASN A 376 20.65 8.17 1.49
CA ASN A 376 19.94 9.07 2.40
C ASN A 376 20.78 9.53 3.61
N ASP A 377 21.96 8.98 3.85
CA ASP A 377 22.74 9.27 5.05
C ASP A 377 23.02 10.76 5.23
N LYS A 378 23.40 11.45 4.15
CA LYS A 378 23.80 12.86 4.21
C LYS A 378 22.68 13.81 4.59
N ILE A 379 21.42 13.46 4.25
CA ILE A 379 20.29 14.36 4.53
C ILE A 379 19.91 14.36 6.01
N LEU A 380 20.20 13.30 6.73
CA LEU A 380 19.96 13.18 8.18
C LEU A 380 21.22 13.44 9.01
N GLU A 381 22.40 13.53 8.39
CA GLU A 381 23.67 13.78 9.08
C GLU A 381 23.65 15.10 9.87
N GLY A 382 23.96 15.02 11.16
CA GLY A 382 24.01 16.17 12.06
C GLY A 382 22.64 16.70 12.50
N LYS A 383 21.53 16.10 12.06
CA LYS A 383 20.18 16.47 12.47
C LYS A 383 19.73 15.72 13.72
N TYR A 384 18.78 16.29 14.43
CA TYR A 384 18.09 15.62 15.52
C TYR A 384 17.06 14.64 14.96
N VAL A 385 17.39 13.38 14.98
CA VAL A 385 16.46 12.28 14.72
C VAL A 385 16.02 11.72 16.06
N ALA A 386 14.76 11.93 16.42
CA ALA A 386 14.22 11.47 17.69
C ALA A 386 14.06 9.94 17.67
N VAL A 387 14.56 9.28 18.71
CA VAL A 387 14.47 7.82 18.85
C VAL A 387 13.20 7.46 19.60
N PRO A 388 12.34 6.55 19.09
CA PRO A 388 11.17 6.08 19.77
C PRO A 388 11.50 5.37 21.09
N GLU A 389 10.86 5.79 22.16
CA GLU A 389 10.91 5.11 23.46
C GLU A 389 9.67 4.21 23.58
N GLU A 390 9.88 2.93 23.70
CA GLU A 390 8.82 1.92 23.80
C GLU A 390 8.14 1.94 25.17
N ILE A 391 6.83 1.70 25.15
CA ILE A 391 5.98 1.62 26.35
C ILE A 391 5.06 0.42 26.20
N ALA A 392 5.28 -0.60 27.02
CA ALA A 392 4.31 -1.68 27.20
C ALA A 392 3.22 -1.25 28.19
N PHE A 393 1.98 -1.58 27.89
CA PHE A 393 0.83 -1.33 28.76
C PHE A 393 -0.23 -2.41 28.60
N GLU A 394 -1.18 -2.45 29.52
CA GLU A 394 -2.28 -3.41 29.51
C GLU A 394 -3.62 -2.67 29.46
N ASN A 395 -4.54 -3.15 28.64
CA ASN A 395 -5.93 -2.75 28.63
C ASN A 395 -6.85 -3.95 28.42
N ASP A 396 -7.86 -4.12 29.28
CA ASP A 396 -8.82 -5.23 29.26
C ASP A 396 -8.16 -6.62 29.23
N GLY A 397 -7.02 -6.81 29.91
CA GLY A 397 -6.26 -8.06 29.94
C GLY A 397 -5.41 -8.32 28.67
N VAL A 398 -5.34 -7.37 27.75
CA VAL A 398 -4.52 -7.47 26.54
C VAL A 398 -3.25 -6.62 26.72
N GLN A 399 -2.08 -7.25 26.49
CA GLN A 399 -0.81 -6.52 26.46
C GLN A 399 -0.68 -5.76 25.14
N LEU A 400 -0.35 -4.49 25.22
CA LEU A 400 -0.24 -3.57 24.10
C LEU A 400 1.08 -2.82 24.16
N THR A 401 1.51 -2.30 23.02
CA THR A 401 2.75 -1.54 22.87
C THR A 401 2.49 -0.22 22.16
N GLY A 402 3.15 0.82 22.62
CA GLY A 402 3.17 2.11 21.95
C GLY A 402 4.52 2.82 22.14
N TRP A 403 4.69 3.93 21.52
CA TRP A 403 5.96 4.66 21.47
C TRP A 403 5.77 6.15 21.69
N VAL A 404 6.83 6.78 22.18
CA VAL A 404 6.92 8.23 22.36
C VAL A 404 8.26 8.71 21.83
N ILE A 405 8.27 9.82 21.09
CA ILE A 405 9.48 10.57 20.77
C ILE A 405 9.46 11.94 21.46
N LYS A 406 10.62 12.37 21.94
CA LYS A 406 10.82 13.63 22.67
C LYS A 406 11.07 14.80 21.71
N PRO A 407 10.67 16.02 22.11
CA PRO A 407 10.93 17.23 21.31
C PRO A 407 12.44 17.56 21.23
N TYR A 408 12.81 18.21 20.12
CA TYR A 408 14.15 18.80 19.97
C TYR A 408 14.47 19.74 21.14
N GLY A 409 15.66 19.55 21.71
CA GLY A 409 16.11 20.37 22.84
C GLY A 409 15.34 20.14 24.15
N TYR A 410 14.73 18.95 24.30
CA TYR A 410 13.99 18.56 25.50
C TYR A 410 14.78 18.86 26.79
N GLN A 411 14.10 19.46 27.76
CA GLN A 411 14.62 19.75 29.12
C GLN A 411 13.61 19.25 30.14
N GLU A 412 14.06 18.37 31.01
CA GLU A 412 13.25 17.84 32.10
C GLU A 412 12.68 18.96 32.99
N GLY A 413 11.43 18.82 33.39
CA GLY A 413 10.70 19.82 34.18
C GLY A 413 10.08 20.96 33.37
N THR A 414 10.32 21.02 32.06
CA THR A 414 9.66 21.98 31.15
C THR A 414 8.40 21.36 30.55
N LYS A 415 7.30 22.12 30.50
CA LYS A 415 6.04 21.63 29.92
C LYS A 415 6.00 21.80 28.41
N TYR A 416 5.68 20.73 27.70
CA TYR A 416 5.58 20.65 26.25
C TYR A 416 4.21 20.23 25.77
N PRO A 417 3.74 20.72 24.62
CA PRO A 417 2.56 20.16 23.94
C PRO A 417 2.86 18.77 23.38
N ALA A 418 1.82 17.99 23.12
CA ALA A 418 1.97 16.69 22.51
C ALA A 418 0.97 16.44 21.37
N ILE A 419 1.35 15.63 20.40
CA ILE A 419 0.51 15.17 19.30
C ILE A 419 0.38 13.64 19.38
N PHE A 420 -0.86 13.15 19.39
CA PHE A 420 -1.19 11.75 19.23
C PHE A 420 -1.44 11.48 17.75
N ASP A 421 -0.67 10.56 17.14
CA ASP A 421 -0.84 10.17 15.75
C ASP A 421 -1.42 8.76 15.64
N ILE A 422 -2.59 8.64 15.00
CA ILE A 422 -3.34 7.39 14.88
C ILE A 422 -3.26 6.86 13.44
N HIS A 423 -2.70 5.66 13.28
CA HIS A 423 -2.52 5.04 11.97
C HIS A 423 -3.85 4.71 11.26
N GLY A 424 -3.78 4.52 9.95
CA GLY A 424 -4.89 4.02 9.13
C GLY A 424 -5.03 2.50 9.18
N GLY A 425 -5.93 1.95 8.38
CA GLY A 425 -6.17 0.52 8.28
C GLY A 425 -7.59 0.14 8.68
N PRO A 426 -7.88 -0.37 9.88
CA PRO A 426 -7.03 -0.51 11.08
C PRO A 426 -5.92 -1.55 10.97
N LYS A 427 -6.07 -2.53 10.09
CA LYS A 427 -5.13 -3.64 9.89
C LYS A 427 -3.86 -3.17 9.17
N THR A 428 -3.08 -2.33 9.83
CA THR A 428 -1.71 -1.89 9.54
C THR A 428 -1.01 -1.70 10.88
N VAL A 429 0.29 -1.38 10.88
CA VAL A 429 1.03 -1.07 12.09
C VAL A 429 1.85 0.21 11.92
N TYR A 430 1.97 0.99 12.97
CA TYR A 430 3.08 1.92 13.16
C TYR A 430 4.15 1.22 14.01
N GLY A 431 5.40 1.37 13.62
CA GLY A 431 6.54 0.80 14.33
C GLY A 431 7.57 1.87 14.70
N THR A 432 8.82 1.43 14.69
CA THR A 432 9.97 2.26 15.01
C THR A 432 10.68 2.79 13.76
N VAL A 433 10.18 2.54 12.55
CA VAL A 433 10.78 3.06 11.32
C VAL A 433 10.63 4.58 11.19
N PHE A 434 11.53 5.20 10.43
CA PHE A 434 11.49 6.64 10.22
C PHE A 434 10.15 7.07 9.59
N MET A 435 9.53 8.11 10.18
CA MET A 435 8.36 8.79 9.64
C MET A 435 8.60 10.30 9.68
N HIS A 436 8.61 10.93 8.51
CA HIS A 436 8.99 12.34 8.41
C HIS A 436 8.07 13.26 9.20
N GLU A 437 6.75 13.06 9.15
CA GLU A 437 5.81 13.92 9.87
C GLU A 437 5.99 13.87 11.38
N MET A 438 6.20 12.70 11.97
CA MET A 438 6.44 12.55 13.41
C MET A 438 7.78 13.19 13.81
N GLN A 439 8.83 12.95 13.02
CA GLN A 439 10.14 13.54 13.25
C GLN A 439 10.09 15.07 13.11
N TYR A 440 9.34 15.59 12.13
CA TYR A 440 9.17 17.02 11.95
C TYR A 440 8.46 17.65 13.15
N TRP A 441 7.37 17.09 13.65
CA TRP A 441 6.67 17.62 14.85
C TRP A 441 7.55 17.57 16.10
N ALA A 442 8.35 16.52 16.29
CA ALA A 442 9.32 16.47 17.38
C ALA A 442 10.34 17.62 17.27
N ASN A 443 10.81 17.93 16.05
CA ASN A 443 11.71 19.05 15.79
C ASN A 443 11.04 20.43 15.93
N GLU A 444 9.70 20.48 15.82
CA GLU A 444 8.90 21.68 16.12
C GLU A 444 8.54 21.83 17.60
N GLY A 445 9.00 20.93 18.46
CA GLY A 445 8.89 21.06 19.92
C GLY A 445 7.71 20.32 20.53
N TYR A 446 7.15 19.34 19.85
CA TYR A 446 6.11 18.46 20.36
C TYR A 446 6.68 17.15 20.86
N PHE A 447 6.14 16.61 21.95
CA PHE A 447 6.10 15.16 22.11
C PHE A 447 5.19 14.58 21.05
N VAL A 448 5.60 13.46 20.42
CA VAL A 448 4.73 12.72 19.50
C VAL A 448 4.62 11.28 20.01
N TYR A 449 3.40 10.74 20.04
CA TYR A 449 3.17 9.39 20.53
C TYR A 449 2.16 8.64 19.67
N TRP A 450 2.32 7.32 19.60
CA TRP A 450 1.47 6.42 18.82
C TRP A 450 1.44 5.03 19.42
N THR A 451 0.42 4.24 19.07
CA THR A 451 0.27 2.83 19.49
C THR A 451 -0.50 2.06 18.44
N ASN A 452 -0.39 0.75 18.46
CA ASN A 452 -1.17 -0.19 17.66
C ASN A 452 -2.30 -0.76 18.52
N PRO A 453 -3.53 -0.25 18.42
CA PRO A 453 -4.67 -0.77 19.20
C PRO A 453 -5.13 -2.14 18.66
N ARG A 454 -6.00 -2.82 19.40
CA ARG A 454 -6.76 -3.95 18.86
C ARG A 454 -7.41 -3.55 17.53
N GLY A 455 -7.32 -4.41 16.52
CA GLY A 455 -7.65 -4.11 15.12
C GLY A 455 -6.43 -3.88 14.23
N ALA A 456 -5.25 -3.57 14.81
CA ALA A 456 -4.00 -3.49 14.07
C ALA A 456 -3.52 -4.87 13.60
N ASP A 457 -2.54 -4.88 12.71
CA ASP A 457 -1.91 -6.08 12.16
C ASP A 457 -0.76 -6.61 13.02
N GLY A 458 -0.11 -7.70 12.57
CA GLY A 458 1.13 -8.25 13.12
C GLY A 458 0.96 -9.06 14.42
N ARG A 459 -0.28 -9.32 14.86
CA ARG A 459 -0.57 -10.08 16.07
C ARG A 459 -1.70 -11.11 15.87
N GLY A 460 -1.82 -11.60 14.65
CA GLY A 460 -2.79 -12.61 14.27
C GLY A 460 -4.22 -12.12 14.08
N ASP A 461 -5.04 -13.03 13.59
CA ASP A 461 -6.43 -12.77 13.22
C ASP A 461 -7.30 -12.29 14.38
N GLU A 462 -7.14 -12.89 15.59
CA GLU A 462 -7.96 -12.53 16.75
C GLU A 462 -7.73 -11.09 17.22
N PHE A 463 -6.49 -10.63 17.15
CA PHE A 463 -6.13 -9.27 17.51
C PHE A 463 -6.65 -8.25 16.45
N ALA A 464 -6.57 -8.64 15.17
CA ALA A 464 -7.01 -7.82 14.06
C ALA A 464 -8.55 -7.75 13.91
N ASP A 465 -9.30 -8.71 14.48
CA ASP A 465 -10.76 -8.78 14.34
C ASP A 465 -11.50 -7.87 15.33
N ILE A 466 -11.81 -6.67 14.88
CA ILE A 466 -12.68 -5.74 15.60
C ILE A 466 -14.02 -5.51 14.88
N ARG A 467 -14.45 -6.43 14.02
CA ARG A 467 -15.74 -6.33 13.31
C ARG A 467 -16.88 -6.14 14.30
N GLY A 468 -17.73 -5.15 14.01
CA GLY A 468 -18.81 -4.75 14.92
C GLY A 468 -18.37 -4.07 16.21
N LYS A 469 -17.07 -3.76 16.40
CA LYS A 469 -16.51 -3.15 17.62
C LYS A 469 -15.75 -1.84 17.36
N TYR A 470 -15.78 -1.31 16.14
CA TYR A 470 -15.16 -0.03 15.81
C TYR A 470 -15.60 1.07 16.75
N GLY A 471 -14.66 1.86 17.24
CA GLY A 471 -14.92 2.94 18.20
C GLY A 471 -15.20 2.45 19.63
N THR A 472 -14.98 1.18 19.94
CA THR A 472 -15.19 0.62 21.30
C THR A 472 -13.88 0.17 21.94
N ILE A 473 -13.44 -1.05 21.67
CA ILE A 473 -12.22 -1.61 22.29
C ILE A 473 -10.95 -0.92 21.78
N ASP A 474 -10.92 -0.59 20.50
CA ASP A 474 -9.86 0.18 19.85
C ASP A 474 -9.75 1.61 20.43
N TYR A 475 -10.88 2.32 20.59
CA TYR A 475 -10.93 3.61 21.26
C TYR A 475 -10.46 3.50 22.72
N SER A 476 -10.89 2.46 23.45
CA SER A 476 -10.46 2.20 24.82
C SER A 476 -8.93 2.05 24.91
N ASP A 477 -8.32 1.30 23.99
CA ASP A 477 -6.87 1.11 23.94
C ASP A 477 -6.12 2.43 23.71
N LEU A 478 -6.59 3.26 22.79
CA LEU A 478 -6.00 4.56 22.47
C LEU A 478 -6.10 5.55 23.64
N MET A 479 -7.23 5.59 24.32
CA MET A 479 -7.42 6.46 25.50
C MET A 479 -6.57 5.98 26.68
N LYS A 480 -6.50 4.67 26.90
CA LYS A 480 -5.64 4.06 27.93
C LYS A 480 -4.17 4.36 27.67
N PHE A 481 -3.71 4.24 26.42
CA PHE A 481 -2.33 4.59 26.07
C PHE A 481 -2.03 6.06 26.36
N THR A 482 -2.95 6.96 26.02
CA THR A 482 -2.78 8.38 26.34
C THR A 482 -2.63 8.61 27.86
N ASP A 483 -3.39 7.90 28.71
CA ASP A 483 -3.23 8.00 30.17
C ASP A 483 -1.84 7.53 30.62
N VAL A 484 -1.37 6.40 30.10
CA VAL A 484 -0.04 5.83 30.41
C VAL A 484 1.08 6.79 29.98
N VAL A 485 0.97 7.41 28.80
CA VAL A 485 1.93 8.41 28.32
C VAL A 485 1.98 9.61 29.25
N LEU A 486 0.84 10.15 29.65
CA LEU A 486 0.79 11.32 30.55
C LEU A 486 1.32 11.01 31.96
N GLU A 487 1.16 9.79 32.44
CA GLU A 487 1.74 9.33 33.71
C GLU A 487 3.27 9.20 33.60
N LYS A 488 3.76 8.57 32.53
CA LYS A 488 5.19 8.30 32.32
C LYS A 488 6.00 9.56 31.96
N TYR A 489 5.36 10.51 31.25
CA TYR A 489 5.99 11.76 30.80
C TYR A 489 5.27 12.98 31.42
N PRO A 490 5.55 13.29 32.70
CA PRO A 490 4.90 14.41 33.39
C PRO A 490 5.21 15.77 32.76
N ASP A 491 6.21 15.88 31.90
CA ASP A 491 6.56 17.09 31.15
C ASP A 491 5.63 17.36 29.95
N ILE A 492 4.78 16.41 29.58
CA ILE A 492 3.67 16.69 28.68
C ILE A 492 2.61 17.53 29.41
N ASP A 493 2.18 18.61 28.76
CA ASP A 493 1.09 19.43 29.26
C ASP A 493 -0.25 18.86 28.80
N LYS A 494 -1.00 18.28 29.74
CA LYS A 494 -2.31 17.66 29.45
C LYS A 494 -3.36 18.66 28.91
N GLU A 495 -3.17 19.97 29.11
CA GLU A 495 -4.03 21.01 28.54
C GLU A 495 -3.59 21.43 27.12
N ARG A 496 -2.54 20.83 26.56
CA ARG A 496 -2.00 21.10 25.22
C ARG A 496 -1.79 19.82 24.43
N LEU A 497 -2.84 18.98 24.38
CA LEU A 497 -2.85 17.74 23.59
C LEU A 497 -3.55 17.97 22.26
N GLY A 498 -2.88 17.60 21.16
CA GLY A 498 -3.47 17.50 19.83
C GLY A 498 -3.58 16.05 19.39
N GLU A 499 -4.44 15.80 18.41
CA GLU A 499 -4.65 14.48 17.83
C GLU A 499 -4.76 14.59 16.31
N THR A 500 -4.22 13.60 15.61
CA THR A 500 -4.37 13.49 14.15
C THR A 500 -4.39 12.02 13.73
N GLY A 501 -5.09 11.75 12.65
CA GLY A 501 -5.10 10.45 12.01
C GLY A 501 -5.70 10.51 10.60
N GLY A 502 -5.40 9.50 9.79
CA GLY A 502 -5.91 9.40 8.42
C GLY A 502 -6.59 8.06 8.14
N SER A 503 -7.64 8.07 7.28
CA SER A 503 -8.38 6.84 6.94
C SER A 503 -9.10 6.28 8.18
N TYR A 504 -8.81 5.05 8.62
CA TYR A 504 -9.27 4.55 9.91
C TYR A 504 -8.83 5.49 11.05
N GLY A 505 -7.58 5.98 11.06
CA GLY A 505 -7.16 6.99 12.02
C GLY A 505 -8.01 8.26 11.97
N GLY A 506 -8.46 8.68 10.76
CA GLY A 506 -9.41 9.78 10.58
C GLY A 506 -10.82 9.44 11.07
N PHE A 507 -11.29 8.19 10.89
CA PHE A 507 -12.51 7.70 11.54
C PHE A 507 -12.38 7.83 13.06
N MET A 508 -11.25 7.40 13.62
CA MET A 508 -11.01 7.47 15.05
C MET A 508 -10.87 8.91 15.55
N SER A 509 -10.24 9.82 14.77
CA SER A 509 -10.23 11.27 15.07
C SER A 509 -11.65 11.83 15.18
N ASN A 510 -12.54 11.44 14.25
CA ASN A 510 -13.94 11.82 14.27
C ASN A 510 -14.69 11.18 15.47
N TRP A 511 -14.35 9.93 15.80
CA TRP A 511 -14.92 9.24 16.97
C TRP A 511 -14.52 9.94 18.27
N ILE A 512 -13.24 10.26 18.43
CA ILE A 512 -12.67 11.01 19.55
C ILE A 512 -13.37 12.38 19.68
N LEU A 513 -13.58 13.10 18.57
CA LEU A 513 -14.26 14.40 18.55
C LEU A 513 -15.67 14.37 19.17
N GLY A 514 -16.40 13.26 19.00
CA GLY A 514 -17.74 13.07 19.56
C GLY A 514 -17.77 12.53 21.01
N HIS A 515 -16.63 12.00 21.51
CA HIS A 515 -16.62 11.26 22.78
C HIS A 515 -15.78 11.89 23.90
N THR A 516 -14.89 12.83 23.59
CA THR A 516 -14.04 13.46 24.62
C THR A 516 -13.59 14.86 24.20
N ASP A 517 -13.37 15.75 25.16
CA ASP A 517 -12.79 17.09 24.99
C ASP A 517 -11.34 17.18 25.50
N ARG A 518 -10.71 16.02 25.68
CA ARG A 518 -9.33 15.87 26.15
C ARG A 518 -8.33 16.56 25.21
N PHE A 519 -8.52 16.41 23.90
CA PHE A 519 -7.67 17.04 22.89
C PHE A 519 -8.16 18.46 22.59
N LYS A 520 -7.22 19.41 22.46
CA LYS A 520 -7.53 20.84 22.24
C LYS A 520 -7.47 21.23 20.76
N ALA A 521 -6.93 20.35 19.92
CA ALA A 521 -6.95 20.45 18.47
C ALA A 521 -7.02 19.05 17.85
N ILE A 522 -7.83 18.90 16.81
CA ILE A 522 -7.92 17.68 16.00
C ILE A 522 -7.62 18.02 14.55
N ALA A 523 -6.85 17.16 13.87
CA ALA A 523 -6.63 17.22 12.41
C ALA A 523 -7.01 15.89 11.79
N THR A 524 -8.27 15.76 11.39
CA THR A 524 -8.79 14.53 10.75
C THR A 524 -8.55 14.55 9.25
N GLN A 525 -8.10 13.42 8.68
CA GLN A 525 -7.67 13.37 7.29
C GLN A 525 -8.31 12.19 6.56
N ARG A 526 -8.80 12.40 5.31
CA ARG A 526 -9.38 11.33 4.49
C ARG A 526 -10.22 10.37 5.35
N SER A 527 -11.12 10.93 6.12
CA SER A 527 -11.80 10.26 7.23
C SER A 527 -13.16 9.69 6.83
N ILE A 528 -13.72 8.87 7.68
CA ILE A 528 -15.09 8.40 7.60
C ILE A 528 -15.90 9.14 8.69
N TYR A 529 -17.00 9.75 8.28
CA TYR A 529 -17.94 10.43 9.15
C TYR A 529 -19.26 9.67 9.30
N ASN A 530 -19.70 9.04 8.20
CA ASN A 530 -21.00 8.40 8.10
C ASN A 530 -20.91 7.07 7.33
N TRP A 531 -20.98 5.94 8.01
CA TRP A 531 -20.91 4.61 7.38
C TRP A 531 -22.03 4.35 6.39
N VAL A 532 -23.19 5.01 6.50
CA VAL A 532 -24.28 4.85 5.54
C VAL A 532 -23.91 5.44 4.18
N SER A 533 -23.37 6.66 4.15
CA SER A 533 -22.88 7.26 2.89
C SER A 533 -21.63 6.55 2.37
N PHE A 534 -20.69 6.20 3.25
CA PHE A 534 -19.51 5.44 2.89
C PHE A 534 -19.86 4.11 2.21
N TRP A 535 -20.86 3.39 2.72
CA TRP A 535 -21.33 2.14 2.11
C TRP A 535 -21.71 2.31 0.63
N GLY A 536 -22.38 3.39 0.27
CA GLY A 536 -22.86 3.63 -1.10
C GLY A 536 -21.90 4.37 -2.03
N THR A 537 -20.84 4.98 -1.48
CA THR A 537 -19.97 5.89 -2.24
C THR A 537 -18.48 5.57 -2.17
N SER A 538 -18.04 4.61 -1.38
CA SER A 538 -16.64 4.17 -1.36
C SER A 538 -16.39 3.08 -2.39
N ASP A 539 -15.18 3.02 -2.95
CA ASP A 539 -14.72 1.94 -3.83
C ASP A 539 -14.74 0.56 -3.14
N ILE A 540 -14.67 0.55 -1.80
CA ILE A 540 -14.76 -0.65 -0.97
C ILE A 540 -16.04 -0.69 -0.12
N GLY A 541 -16.93 0.30 -0.28
CA GLY A 541 -18.05 0.55 0.63
C GLY A 541 -18.96 -0.64 0.89
N PRO A 542 -19.58 -1.24 -0.13
CA PRO A 542 -20.60 -2.28 0.03
C PRO A 542 -20.14 -3.50 0.84
N TYR A 543 -18.88 -3.87 0.73
CA TYR A 543 -18.33 -5.03 1.44
C TYR A 543 -17.56 -4.66 2.69
N PHE A 544 -16.74 -3.60 2.65
CA PHE A 544 -15.91 -3.20 3.79
C PHE A 544 -16.79 -2.69 4.95
N ALA A 545 -17.74 -1.77 4.65
CA ALA A 545 -18.64 -1.27 5.68
C ALA A 545 -19.49 -2.40 6.28
N ALA A 546 -20.01 -3.31 5.42
CA ALA A 546 -20.80 -4.43 5.89
C ALA A 546 -20.02 -5.38 6.81
N ASP A 547 -18.81 -5.74 6.44
CA ASP A 547 -17.94 -6.61 7.23
C ASP A 547 -17.48 -5.92 8.53
N GLN A 548 -16.94 -4.71 8.44
CA GLN A 548 -16.34 -4.03 9.59
C GLN A 548 -17.38 -3.54 10.62
N CYS A 549 -18.54 -3.07 10.16
CA CYS A 549 -19.63 -2.65 11.06
C CYS A 549 -20.48 -3.82 11.55
N ALA A 550 -20.31 -5.03 11.02
CA ALA A 550 -21.25 -6.15 11.21
C ALA A 550 -22.72 -5.73 10.93
N ALA A 551 -22.92 -4.86 9.95
CA ALA A 551 -24.20 -4.29 9.54
C ALA A 551 -24.14 -3.92 8.06
N SER A 552 -25.25 -4.08 7.33
CA SER A 552 -25.32 -3.86 5.89
C SER A 552 -26.52 -2.98 5.52
N ILE A 553 -26.81 -2.84 4.23
CA ILE A 553 -27.92 -2.02 3.73
C ILE A 553 -29.30 -2.46 4.25
N ASP A 554 -29.46 -3.69 4.67
CA ASP A 554 -30.64 -4.22 5.32
C ASP A 554 -30.73 -3.88 6.82
N ASN A 555 -29.65 -3.33 7.38
CA ASN A 555 -29.56 -2.85 8.76
C ASN A 555 -28.89 -1.46 8.83
N LEU A 556 -29.54 -0.45 8.25
CA LEU A 556 -29.02 0.93 8.22
C LEU A 556 -28.81 1.54 9.61
N GLU A 557 -29.65 1.15 10.59
CA GLU A 557 -29.52 1.59 11.98
C GLU A 557 -28.18 1.12 12.57
N GLY A 558 -27.76 -0.12 12.26
CA GLY A 558 -26.46 -0.65 12.68
C GLY A 558 -25.26 0.12 12.07
N LEU A 559 -25.36 0.54 10.80
CA LEU A 559 -24.36 1.40 10.17
C LEU A 559 -24.36 2.81 10.80
N PHE A 560 -25.53 3.38 11.07
CA PHE A 560 -25.67 4.71 11.65
C PHE A 560 -25.06 4.77 13.05
N HIS A 561 -25.38 3.84 13.94
CA HIS A 561 -24.86 3.82 15.32
C HIS A 561 -23.35 3.56 15.43
N ARG A 562 -22.71 3.11 14.36
CA ARG A 562 -21.24 3.03 14.28
C ARG A 562 -20.61 4.24 13.61
N SER A 563 -21.42 5.17 13.11
CA SER A 563 -20.94 6.39 12.49
C SER A 563 -20.54 7.42 13.54
N PRO A 564 -19.37 8.05 13.43
CA PRO A 564 -19.00 9.18 14.30
C PRO A 564 -20.03 10.30 14.30
N MET A 565 -20.77 10.44 13.22
CA MET A 565 -21.82 11.45 13.04
C MET A 565 -22.79 11.56 14.22
N GLU A 566 -23.24 10.42 14.78
CA GLU A 566 -24.24 10.42 15.83
C GLU A 566 -23.76 11.18 17.08
N GLU A 567 -22.55 10.89 17.56
CA GLU A 567 -22.01 11.50 18.77
C GLU A 567 -21.42 12.89 18.52
N ILE A 568 -20.88 13.15 17.32
CA ILE A 568 -20.42 14.48 16.93
C ILE A 568 -21.56 15.50 17.01
N LEU A 569 -22.73 15.19 16.46
CA LEU A 569 -23.90 16.08 16.46
C LEU A 569 -24.41 16.40 17.89
N LYS A 570 -24.06 15.59 18.88
CA LYS A 570 -24.42 15.82 20.28
C LYS A 570 -23.34 16.57 21.06
N ASN A 571 -22.06 16.28 20.81
CA ASN A 571 -21.01 16.54 21.79
C ASN A 571 -19.81 17.34 21.26
N ALA A 572 -19.58 17.43 19.92
CA ALA A 572 -18.36 18.01 19.39
C ALA A 572 -18.14 19.47 19.81
N LYS A 573 -16.93 19.78 20.28
CA LYS A 573 -16.51 21.12 20.72
C LYS A 573 -15.09 21.47 20.31
N THR A 574 -14.24 20.47 20.07
CA THR A 574 -12.81 20.67 19.81
C THR A 574 -12.60 21.29 18.42
N PRO A 575 -11.79 22.34 18.30
CA PRO A 575 -11.39 22.90 17.03
C PRO A 575 -10.83 21.83 16.08
N THR A 576 -11.37 21.74 14.85
CA THR A 576 -11.10 20.63 13.94
C THR A 576 -10.66 21.10 12.55
N LEU A 577 -9.45 20.65 12.12
CA LEU A 577 -8.99 20.75 10.74
C LEU A 577 -9.38 19.47 10.00
N ILE A 578 -10.05 19.61 8.86
CA ILE A 578 -10.47 18.51 8.00
C ILE A 578 -9.64 18.57 6.72
N ILE A 579 -8.94 17.50 6.38
CA ILE A 579 -8.14 17.39 5.15
C ILE A 579 -8.70 16.27 4.29
N HIS A 580 -9.03 16.60 3.02
CA HIS A 580 -9.55 15.63 2.06
C HIS A 580 -9.02 15.89 0.65
N SER A 581 -9.13 14.90 -0.22
CA SER A 581 -8.76 14.97 -1.63
C SER A 581 -9.98 14.73 -2.51
N ASP A 582 -10.09 15.43 -3.64
CA ASP A 582 -11.27 15.37 -4.51
C ASP A 582 -11.37 14.05 -5.32
N LYS A 583 -10.25 13.34 -5.49
CA LYS A 583 -10.19 12.00 -6.13
C LYS A 583 -9.96 10.88 -5.12
N ASP A 584 -10.29 11.11 -3.86
CA ASP A 584 -10.31 10.07 -2.84
C ASP A 584 -11.59 9.24 -2.99
N TYR A 585 -11.47 8.10 -3.64
CA TYR A 585 -12.57 7.14 -3.81
C TYR A 585 -12.62 6.09 -2.70
N ARG A 586 -11.57 6.00 -1.85
CA ARG A 586 -11.51 5.10 -0.70
C ARG A 586 -12.34 5.64 0.48
N CYS A 587 -12.04 6.85 0.92
CA CYS A 587 -12.89 7.63 1.82
C CYS A 587 -13.39 8.84 1.03
N PRO A 588 -14.59 8.76 0.43
CA PRO A 588 -15.05 9.79 -0.51
C PRO A 588 -15.08 11.18 0.11
N VAL A 589 -14.76 12.19 -0.68
CA VAL A 589 -14.69 13.59 -0.23
C VAL A 589 -15.98 14.09 0.42
N SER A 590 -17.12 13.45 0.09
CA SER A 590 -18.42 13.71 0.72
C SER A 590 -18.42 13.50 2.24
N GLU A 591 -17.58 12.60 2.75
CA GLU A 591 -17.42 12.40 4.20
C GLU A 591 -16.87 13.66 4.88
N GLY A 592 -15.88 14.30 4.25
CA GLY A 592 -15.34 15.60 4.71
C GLY A 592 -16.34 16.74 4.59
N TYR A 593 -17.15 16.78 3.54
CA TYR A 593 -18.20 17.81 3.39
C TYR A 593 -19.27 17.70 4.46
N GLN A 594 -19.75 16.48 4.74
CA GLN A 594 -20.75 16.24 5.79
C GLN A 594 -20.22 16.67 7.17
N LEU A 595 -19.01 16.27 7.53
CA LEU A 595 -18.38 16.65 8.79
C LEU A 595 -18.22 18.18 8.92
N TYR A 596 -17.67 18.83 7.89
CA TYR A 596 -17.47 20.28 7.91
C TYR A 596 -18.78 21.04 8.07
N SER A 597 -19.82 20.67 7.31
CA SER A 597 -21.14 21.29 7.41
C SER A 597 -21.74 21.14 8.79
N ALA A 598 -21.65 19.94 9.39
CA ALA A 598 -22.13 19.70 10.74
C ALA A 598 -21.42 20.57 11.79
N LEU A 599 -20.09 20.65 11.74
CA LEU A 599 -19.32 21.45 12.71
C LEU A 599 -19.61 22.95 12.59
N VAL A 600 -19.77 23.45 11.36
CA VAL A 600 -20.14 24.87 11.12
C VAL A 600 -21.53 25.19 11.69
N GLU A 601 -22.53 24.34 11.42
CA GLU A 601 -23.89 24.52 11.99
C GLU A 601 -23.93 24.44 13.52
N MET A 602 -23.04 23.65 14.11
CA MET A 602 -22.90 23.55 15.57
C MET A 602 -22.06 24.71 16.16
N GLY A 603 -21.48 25.57 15.36
CA GLY A 603 -20.60 26.66 15.79
C GLY A 603 -19.25 26.21 16.33
N VAL A 604 -18.80 25.00 15.95
CA VAL A 604 -17.47 24.49 16.28
C VAL A 604 -16.45 25.06 15.30
N GLU A 605 -15.35 25.62 15.84
CA GLU A 605 -14.27 26.13 14.99
C GLU A 605 -13.72 25.03 14.11
N SER A 606 -13.84 25.21 12.79
CA SER A 606 -13.44 24.19 11.82
C SER A 606 -12.90 24.80 10.53
N LYS A 607 -12.03 24.04 9.85
CA LYS A 607 -11.47 24.37 8.55
C LYS A 607 -11.46 23.14 7.68
N LEU A 608 -12.00 23.22 6.47
CA LEU A 608 -11.86 22.19 5.45
C LEU A 608 -10.78 22.59 4.43
N MET A 609 -9.80 21.74 4.23
CA MET A 609 -8.84 21.83 3.13
C MET A 609 -9.08 20.72 2.12
N LEU A 610 -9.33 21.11 0.90
CA LEU A 610 -9.54 20.22 -0.22
C LEU A 610 -8.32 20.27 -1.17
N PHE A 611 -7.72 19.10 -1.41
CA PHE A 611 -6.61 18.97 -2.36
C PHE A 611 -7.13 18.44 -3.69
N HIS A 612 -6.85 19.21 -4.78
CA HIS A 612 -7.28 18.85 -6.12
C HIS A 612 -6.32 17.87 -6.79
N ASP A 613 -6.90 16.94 -7.54
CA ASP A 613 -6.16 15.90 -8.25
C ASP A 613 -5.26 15.02 -7.34
N GLU A 614 -5.67 14.86 -6.10
CA GLU A 614 -5.06 13.93 -5.15
C GLU A 614 -6.05 12.81 -4.79
N THR A 615 -5.49 11.68 -4.42
CA THR A 615 -6.23 10.48 -4.03
C THR A 615 -6.14 10.26 -2.51
N HIS A 616 -6.58 9.10 -2.04
CA HIS A 616 -6.41 8.66 -0.65
C HIS A 616 -4.93 8.63 -0.21
N GLU A 617 -4.01 8.57 -1.18
CA GLU A 617 -2.58 8.44 -0.93
C GLU A 617 -1.84 9.78 -0.74
N LEU A 618 -2.53 10.92 -0.65
CA LEU A 618 -1.93 12.26 -0.54
C LEU A 618 -0.73 12.33 0.42
N SER A 619 -0.84 11.81 1.64
CA SER A 619 0.23 11.89 2.66
C SER A 619 1.44 11.01 2.33
N ARG A 620 1.26 9.93 1.56
CA ARG A 620 2.28 8.91 1.28
C ARG A 620 2.96 9.11 -0.07
N SER A 621 2.17 9.31 -1.14
CA SER A 621 2.68 9.37 -2.51
C SER A 621 2.11 10.53 -3.34
N GLY A 622 1.34 11.45 -2.74
CA GLY A 622 0.82 12.63 -3.40
C GLY A 622 1.91 13.55 -3.95
N LYS A 623 1.50 14.56 -4.70
CA LYS A 623 2.41 15.56 -5.27
C LYS A 623 3.24 16.22 -4.15
N PRO A 624 4.56 16.37 -4.31
CA PRO A 624 5.44 16.86 -3.24
C PRO A 624 4.99 18.17 -2.60
N LEU A 625 4.54 19.13 -3.39
CA LEU A 625 4.04 20.43 -2.88
C LEU A 625 2.75 20.27 -2.06
N ASN A 626 1.89 19.33 -2.42
CA ASN A 626 0.65 19.07 -1.69
C ASN A 626 0.94 18.35 -0.36
N ARG A 627 1.91 17.44 -0.34
CA ARG A 627 2.39 16.80 0.90
C ARG A 627 2.96 17.83 1.88
N ILE A 628 3.81 18.76 1.40
CA ILE A 628 4.31 19.89 2.20
C ILE A 628 3.16 20.74 2.72
N LYS A 629 2.22 21.12 1.83
CA LYS A 629 1.10 21.99 2.20
C LYS A 629 0.23 21.32 3.27
N ARG A 630 -0.06 20.02 3.11
CA ARG A 630 -0.82 19.22 4.09
C ARG A 630 -0.14 19.27 5.48
N LEU A 631 1.12 18.85 5.56
CA LEU A 631 1.85 18.76 6.83
C LEU A 631 2.02 20.14 7.48
N LYS A 632 2.29 21.17 6.69
CA LYS A 632 2.36 22.56 7.15
C LYS A 632 1.04 23.01 7.78
N GLU A 633 -0.09 22.70 7.16
CA GLU A 633 -1.40 23.14 7.67
C GLU A 633 -1.79 22.41 8.97
N ILE A 634 -1.47 21.12 9.08
CA ILE A 634 -1.65 20.39 10.35
C ILE A 634 -0.82 21.06 11.46
N THR A 635 0.45 21.31 11.18
CA THR A 635 1.35 21.94 12.15
C THR A 635 0.88 23.33 12.57
N LEU A 636 0.46 24.17 11.61
CA LEU A 636 -0.10 25.49 11.91
C LEU A 636 -1.40 25.43 12.73
N TRP A 637 -2.23 24.41 12.51
CA TRP A 637 -3.43 24.18 13.30
C TRP A 637 -3.08 23.78 14.73
N MET A 638 -2.15 22.85 14.90
CA MET A 638 -1.65 22.46 16.21
C MET A 638 -0.98 23.62 16.94
N ASP A 639 -0.12 24.39 16.26
CA ASP A 639 0.53 25.57 16.83
C ASP A 639 -0.48 26.61 17.35
N LYS A 640 -1.54 26.87 16.59
CA LYS A 640 -2.59 27.84 16.94
C LYS A 640 -3.30 27.49 18.24
N HIS A 641 -3.52 26.21 18.51
CA HIS A 641 -4.35 25.76 19.63
C HIS A 641 -3.55 25.18 20.79
N LEU A 642 -2.27 24.83 20.58
CA LEU A 642 -1.46 24.14 21.59
C LEU A 642 -0.23 24.95 22.05
N LYS A 643 0.18 25.98 21.32
CA LYS A 643 1.28 26.90 21.68
C LYS A 643 0.72 28.28 22.00
#